data_4d7b2212018fafdc49ff4923d7f6ea96
#
_entry.id   4d7b2212018fafdc49ff4923d7f6ea96
#
_cell.length_a   1.000
_cell.length_b   1.000
_cell.length_c   1.000
_cell.angle_alpha   90.00
_cell.angle_beta   90.00
_cell.angle_gamma   90.00
#
_symmetry.space_group_name_H-M   'P 1'
#
loop_
_entity.id
_entity.type
_entity.pdbx_description
1 polymer ?
#
loop_
_entity_poly.entity_id
_entity_poly.type
_entity_poly.pdbx_seq_one_letter_code
_entity_poly.pdbx_strand_id
1 'polypeptide(L)'
;MRLRALHQFHPTIAFGDAVGNDCFGLQHLLWRHGVRSELFAEDARPEVRAFVRDGRDLVSEPQDDAALLVHVSMGNDFLDDIATLPIPKAVVYHNITPSRFFEGISDFNRHYADLGREQLGRLAERSDLGIGDSEYNRQELVGAGFRRTAVVPLLLDWRAYETAPSERVLRDLADERTDIVVVGQILPQKAVHDVIAGFARYREQDPTARLHFVGSHAMSGDYLERVETLVGTHGLHQAVRFAGSVPLDELLAYYRGGTALLTLSDHEGFCAPLVEAMRFDLPIIAHAAGAIPETLGDAGILLQDKSPERVAETLDRIVHDAALREDLIAKGRERLAEFSPERVGARLREALALVGWTLPVPKRRRIAVVSSDQRCGIHDYSGALCDGLRANGHQATFVGVRHLDSADLRRKIADIPAGVDAVIVEHEAGIFRDVPFVRALLSLRRRKIPTVLSLHELEPEKFHHYRMLSAALHFRPRLRFLAEIVRVPWVALRISNWFVRYRAVLGLMGALPKRIVVHSDRSGFWVNLLTREMSRVDQIPLVLMPLENATPPRSDEEKRALRRKLGLPEDRFIFVSPGFFFRRKRFLEVLSAAPPDALVVLSGTKSDWDPRYFDEVTSFIAERGLENVKVNDEFATMGEHVVASDCVVLFYEDMFQSAIATQAVWAGLPAIYSDIPGFHLYRGAGLVARDTAELARAMREVQEPETYARLRRQVGILRRMLDPERFAARYLVGLE
;
A
#
# COMPACT_ATOMS: atom_id res chain seq x y z
N MET A 1 -26.10 -3.14 17.26
CA MET A 1 -25.17 -1.98 17.31
C MET A 1 -24.88 -1.54 15.89
N ARG A 2 -25.07 -0.26 15.53
CA ARG A 2 -24.61 0.27 14.24
C ARG A 2 -23.09 0.51 14.35
N LEU A 3 -22.31 -0.16 13.52
CA LEU A 3 -20.86 -0.01 13.53
C LEU A 3 -20.44 1.37 13.00
N ARG A 4 -19.71 2.11 13.81
CA ARG A 4 -19.00 3.34 13.39
C ARG A 4 -17.54 3.07 13.13
N ALA A 5 -16.95 2.15 13.92
CA ALA A 5 -15.60 1.66 13.76
C ALA A 5 -15.56 0.14 13.94
N LEU A 6 -14.81 -0.54 13.07
CA LEU A 6 -14.47 -1.94 13.16
C LEU A 6 -12.98 -2.06 12.85
N HIS A 7 -12.19 -2.06 13.91
CA HIS A 7 -10.74 -2.17 13.81
C HIS A 7 -10.31 -3.61 13.59
N GLN A 8 -9.06 -3.81 13.21
CA GLN A 8 -8.52 -5.14 12.97
C GLN A 8 -7.20 -5.30 13.71
N PHE A 9 -6.97 -6.49 14.24
CA PHE A 9 -5.71 -6.88 14.86
C PHE A 9 -5.20 -8.19 14.25
N HIS A 10 -3.93 -8.23 13.91
CA HIS A 10 -3.18 -9.44 13.62
C HIS A 10 -1.76 -9.31 14.19
N PRO A 11 -1.17 -10.37 14.78
CA PRO A 11 0.15 -10.28 15.41
C PRO A 11 1.25 -9.71 14.49
N THR A 12 1.30 -10.14 13.23
CA THR A 12 2.30 -9.69 12.26
C THR A 12 1.63 -9.38 10.92
N ILE A 13 1.73 -8.14 10.45
CA ILE A 13 1.17 -7.74 9.15
C ILE A 13 2.29 -7.60 8.10
N ALA A 14 2.11 -8.34 7.01
CA ALA A 14 2.92 -8.25 5.81
C ALA A 14 2.02 -8.06 4.58
N PHE A 15 2.55 -7.49 3.53
CA PHE A 15 1.87 -7.48 2.24
C PHE A 15 2.40 -8.62 1.38
N GLY A 16 1.49 -9.35 0.72
CA GLY A 16 1.83 -10.49 -0.15
C GLY A 16 1.65 -11.86 0.50
N ASP A 17 1.28 -11.93 1.77
CA ASP A 17 0.69 -13.14 2.35
C ASP A 17 -0.86 -13.05 2.36
N ALA A 18 -1.51 -14.21 2.44
CA ALA A 18 -2.96 -14.28 2.35
C ALA A 18 -3.69 -13.50 3.45
N VAL A 19 -3.20 -13.58 4.69
CA VAL A 19 -3.81 -12.93 5.87
C VAL A 19 -3.61 -11.43 5.84
N GLY A 20 -2.39 -10.96 5.53
CA GLY A 20 -2.09 -9.53 5.39
C GLY A 20 -2.90 -8.90 4.27
N ASN A 21 -3.03 -9.58 3.14
CA ASN A 21 -3.85 -9.13 2.01
C ASN A 21 -5.34 -9.05 2.40
N ASP A 22 -5.87 -10.02 3.16
CA ASP A 22 -7.24 -10.00 3.67
C ASP A 22 -7.46 -8.82 4.63
N CYS A 23 -6.55 -8.58 5.58
CA CYS A 23 -6.62 -7.43 6.49
C CYS A 23 -6.73 -6.10 5.72
N PHE A 24 -5.88 -5.88 4.70
CA PHE A 24 -5.93 -4.67 3.88
C PHE A 24 -7.18 -4.62 2.98
N GLY A 25 -7.61 -5.75 2.45
CA GLY A 25 -8.84 -5.88 1.66
C GLY A 25 -10.07 -5.53 2.48
N LEU A 26 -10.22 -6.12 3.66
CA LEU A 26 -11.32 -5.83 4.60
C LEU A 26 -11.28 -4.39 5.09
N GLN A 27 -10.10 -3.79 5.34
CA GLN A 27 -10.00 -2.38 5.69
C GLN A 27 -10.59 -1.49 4.60
N HIS A 28 -10.22 -1.72 3.34
CA HIS A 28 -10.77 -0.97 2.21
C HIS A 28 -12.28 -1.19 2.04
N LEU A 29 -12.73 -2.44 2.17
CA LEU A 29 -14.15 -2.77 2.14
C LEU A 29 -14.92 -1.99 3.22
N LEU A 30 -14.45 -1.97 4.46
CA LEU A 30 -15.07 -1.25 5.58
C LEU A 30 -15.14 0.26 5.31
N TRP A 31 -14.10 0.86 4.74
CA TRP A 31 -14.12 2.27 4.33
C TRP A 31 -15.19 2.55 3.26
N ARG A 32 -15.33 1.67 2.26
CA ARG A 32 -16.41 1.77 1.25
C ARG A 32 -17.80 1.70 1.87
N HIS A 33 -17.95 0.99 2.99
CA HIS A 33 -19.18 0.93 3.79
C HIS A 33 -19.34 2.12 4.76
N GLY A 34 -18.42 3.09 4.77
CA GLY A 34 -18.45 4.25 5.65
C GLY A 34 -18.02 3.96 7.09
N VAL A 35 -17.44 2.81 7.37
CA VAL A 35 -16.96 2.37 8.68
C VAL A 35 -15.47 2.63 8.83
N ARG A 36 -15.05 3.28 9.93
CA ARG A 36 -13.63 3.46 10.23
C ARG A 36 -12.98 2.11 10.54
N SER A 37 -11.84 1.85 9.95
CA SER A 37 -11.03 0.66 10.22
C SER A 37 -9.55 1.03 10.24
N GLU A 38 -8.91 0.79 11.38
CA GLU A 38 -7.47 0.86 11.56
C GLU A 38 -6.93 -0.57 11.72
N LEU A 39 -5.72 -0.79 11.22
CA LEU A 39 -4.99 -2.04 11.41
C LEU A 39 -4.02 -1.90 12.57
N PHE A 40 -4.03 -2.85 13.47
CA PHE A 40 -3.13 -2.93 14.61
C PHE A 40 -2.32 -4.21 14.54
N ALA A 41 -1.02 -4.13 14.85
CA ALA A 41 -0.16 -5.30 14.92
C ALA A 41 0.94 -5.10 15.97
N GLU A 42 1.45 -6.20 16.50
CA GLU A 42 2.67 -6.22 17.32
C GLU A 42 3.89 -5.94 16.44
N ASP A 43 3.93 -6.55 15.25
CA ASP A 43 4.95 -6.31 14.25
C ASP A 43 4.34 -6.05 12.87
N ALA A 44 5.02 -5.24 12.07
CA ALA A 44 4.65 -4.99 10.68
C ALA A 44 5.89 -4.85 9.82
N ARG A 45 5.87 -5.46 8.65
CA ARG A 45 6.99 -5.34 7.71
C ARG A 45 7.26 -3.88 7.36
N PRO A 46 8.53 -3.49 7.14
CA PRO A 46 8.94 -2.10 6.92
C PRO A 46 8.11 -1.36 5.86
N GLU A 47 7.76 -2.03 4.77
CA GLU A 47 7.01 -1.46 3.64
C GLU A 47 5.55 -1.12 3.96
N VAL A 48 4.97 -1.74 4.99
CA VAL A 48 3.58 -1.49 5.42
C VAL A 48 3.48 -0.84 6.80
N ARG A 49 4.60 -0.68 7.52
CA ARG A 49 4.64 -0.15 8.89
C ARG A 49 3.92 1.18 9.06
N ALA A 50 4.01 2.07 8.08
CA ALA A 50 3.35 3.38 8.12
C ALA A 50 1.82 3.33 8.00
N PHE A 51 1.25 2.17 7.67
CA PHE A 51 -0.19 1.95 7.51
C PHE A 51 -0.79 1.11 8.65
N VAL A 52 0.03 0.72 9.62
CA VAL A 52 -0.33 -0.17 10.73
C VAL A 52 0.04 0.52 12.04
N ARG A 53 -0.90 0.53 12.99
CA ARG A 53 -0.67 1.02 14.35
C ARG A 53 -0.05 -0.07 15.23
N ASP A 54 0.61 0.35 16.30
CA ASP A 54 1.12 -0.58 17.31
C ASP A 54 -0.06 -1.27 18.03
N GLY A 55 -0.01 -2.58 18.18
CA GLY A 55 -1.04 -3.36 18.87
C GLY A 55 -1.23 -2.92 20.33
N ARG A 56 -0.17 -2.39 20.97
CA ARG A 56 -0.22 -1.83 22.33
C ARG A 56 -1.14 -0.63 22.46
N ASP A 57 -1.38 0.12 21.37
CA ASP A 57 -2.33 1.23 21.37
C ASP A 57 -3.78 0.75 21.64
N LEU A 58 -4.14 -0.47 21.22
CA LEU A 58 -5.45 -1.06 21.53
C LEU A 58 -5.65 -1.28 23.03
N VAL A 59 -4.58 -1.58 23.75
CA VAL A 59 -4.62 -1.84 25.20
C VAL A 59 -4.56 -0.55 26.01
N SER A 60 -3.83 0.46 25.52
CA SER A 60 -3.57 1.71 26.25
C SER A 60 -4.57 2.84 25.96
N GLU A 61 -5.22 2.84 24.80
CA GLU A 61 -6.14 3.88 24.36
C GLU A 61 -7.59 3.41 24.43
N PRO A 62 -8.55 4.24 24.94
CA PRO A 62 -9.96 3.91 24.91
C PRO A 62 -10.46 3.73 23.46
N GLN A 63 -11.17 2.64 23.20
CA GLN A 63 -11.76 2.32 21.90
C GLN A 63 -13.28 2.50 21.93
N ASP A 64 -13.73 3.69 22.36
CA ASP A 64 -15.15 4.01 22.47
C ASP A 64 -15.90 3.85 21.14
N ASP A 65 -17.07 3.23 21.17
CA ASP A 65 -17.92 2.99 19.99
C ASP A 65 -17.26 2.11 18.87
N ALA A 66 -16.22 1.34 19.18
CA ALA A 66 -15.55 0.44 18.25
C ALA A 66 -15.82 -1.04 18.56
N ALA A 67 -15.70 -1.88 17.52
CA ALA A 67 -15.56 -3.32 17.63
C ALA A 67 -14.23 -3.74 16.98
N LEU A 68 -13.78 -4.97 17.24
CA LEU A 68 -12.51 -5.50 16.78
C LEU A 68 -12.69 -6.81 16.01
N LEU A 69 -12.06 -6.94 14.85
CA LEU A 69 -11.77 -8.21 14.20
C LEU A 69 -10.39 -8.68 14.64
N VAL A 70 -10.32 -9.86 15.22
CA VAL A 70 -9.06 -10.48 15.65
C VAL A 70 -8.72 -11.59 14.67
N HIS A 71 -7.72 -11.36 13.82
CA HIS A 71 -7.26 -12.34 12.85
C HIS A 71 -6.33 -13.36 13.52
N VAL A 72 -6.62 -14.64 13.35
CA VAL A 72 -5.89 -15.74 13.99
C VAL A 72 -5.46 -16.75 12.92
N SER A 73 -4.15 -16.92 12.76
CA SER A 73 -3.51 -17.92 11.87
C SER A 73 -2.45 -18.76 12.58
N MET A 74 -2.01 -18.34 13.77
CA MET A 74 -1.03 -18.97 14.64
C MET A 74 -1.21 -18.43 16.06
N GLY A 75 -0.68 -19.10 17.08
CA GLY A 75 -0.57 -18.57 18.43
C GLY A 75 0.41 -17.40 18.52
N ASN A 76 0.22 -16.53 19.51
CA ASN A 76 1.08 -15.39 19.76
C ASN A 76 0.94 -14.94 21.22
N ASP A 77 2.04 -14.51 21.84
CA ASP A 77 2.06 -14.15 23.27
C ASP A 77 1.15 -12.95 23.61
N PHE A 78 0.95 -12.02 22.66
CA PHE A 78 0.11 -10.83 22.86
C PHE A 78 -1.39 -11.07 22.63
N LEU A 79 -1.76 -12.21 22.05
CA LEU A 79 -3.15 -12.51 21.70
C LEU A 79 -4.06 -12.65 22.94
N ASP A 80 -3.51 -13.08 24.06
CA ASP A 80 -4.26 -13.18 25.33
C ASP A 80 -4.60 -11.78 25.89
N ASP A 81 -3.72 -10.78 25.73
CA ASP A 81 -4.01 -9.40 26.12
C ASP A 81 -5.16 -8.85 25.27
N ILE A 82 -5.15 -9.09 23.95
CA ILE A 82 -6.23 -8.71 23.05
C ILE A 82 -7.55 -9.40 23.42
N ALA A 83 -7.50 -10.67 23.80
CA ALA A 83 -8.70 -11.42 24.24
C ALA A 83 -9.35 -10.77 25.46
N THR A 84 -8.59 -10.19 26.39
CA THR A 84 -9.10 -9.57 27.62
C THR A 84 -9.71 -8.18 27.44
N LEU A 85 -9.50 -7.50 26.29
CA LEU A 85 -10.02 -6.16 26.07
C LEU A 85 -11.55 -6.12 26.22
N PRO A 86 -12.11 -5.09 26.90
CA PRO A 86 -13.54 -4.97 27.16
C PRO A 86 -14.30 -4.35 25.97
N ILE A 87 -13.94 -4.72 24.75
CA ILE A 87 -14.58 -4.26 23.51
C ILE A 87 -15.23 -5.43 22.78
N PRO A 88 -16.37 -5.23 22.09
CA PRO A 88 -16.99 -6.23 21.25
C PRO A 88 -15.99 -6.75 20.20
N LYS A 89 -15.89 -8.08 20.05
CA LYS A 89 -14.91 -8.64 19.11
C LYS A 89 -15.46 -9.85 18.37
N ALA A 90 -14.99 -9.98 17.11
CA ALA A 90 -15.15 -11.18 16.31
C ALA A 90 -13.77 -11.73 15.94
N VAL A 91 -13.64 -13.05 15.91
CA VAL A 91 -12.42 -13.73 15.46
C VAL A 91 -12.57 -14.06 13.99
N VAL A 92 -11.57 -13.70 13.16
CA VAL A 92 -11.39 -14.15 11.78
C VAL A 92 -10.32 -15.23 11.79
N TYR A 93 -10.71 -16.46 11.51
CA TYR A 93 -9.86 -17.63 11.65
C TYR A 93 -9.36 -18.11 10.29
N HIS A 94 -8.06 -17.93 10.06
CA HIS A 94 -7.36 -18.28 8.83
C HIS A 94 -6.75 -19.69 8.85
N ASN A 95 -7.11 -20.49 9.82
CA ASN A 95 -6.60 -21.81 10.15
C ASN A 95 -5.24 -21.81 10.86
N ILE A 96 -5.10 -22.68 11.85
CA ILE A 96 -3.84 -23.01 12.51
C ILE A 96 -3.43 -24.41 12.07
N THR A 97 -2.34 -24.50 11.31
CA THR A 97 -1.76 -25.79 10.90
C THR A 97 -1.54 -26.68 12.11
N PRO A 98 -2.02 -27.94 12.11
CA PRO A 98 -1.80 -28.83 13.24
C PRO A 98 -0.33 -29.04 13.56
N SER A 99 0.02 -29.01 14.85
CA SER A 99 1.41 -29.07 15.33
C SER A 99 2.21 -30.31 14.86
N ARG A 100 1.51 -31.43 14.61
CA ARG A 100 2.12 -32.68 14.09
C ARG A 100 2.90 -32.46 12.78
N PHE A 101 2.52 -31.49 11.96
CA PHE A 101 3.26 -31.19 10.71
C PHE A 101 4.63 -30.55 10.97
N PHE A 102 4.87 -30.05 12.19
CA PHE A 102 6.13 -29.41 12.58
C PHE A 102 7.02 -30.31 13.42
N GLU A 103 6.59 -31.54 13.73
CA GLU A 103 7.37 -32.49 14.52
C GLU A 103 8.70 -32.81 13.82
N GLY A 104 9.80 -32.65 14.56
CA GLY A 104 11.16 -32.88 14.02
C GLY A 104 11.59 -31.90 12.92
N ILE A 105 10.89 -30.78 12.78
CA ILE A 105 11.19 -29.75 11.78
C ILE A 105 11.35 -28.37 12.42
N SER A 106 10.41 -27.97 13.31
CA SER A 106 10.47 -26.67 13.97
C SER A 106 9.72 -26.72 15.31
N ASP A 107 10.45 -26.75 16.41
CA ASP A 107 9.86 -26.69 17.76
C ASP A 107 9.15 -25.34 18.00
N PHE A 108 9.63 -24.27 17.40
CA PHE A 108 8.99 -22.95 17.42
C PHE A 108 7.59 -23.02 16.81
N ASN A 109 7.46 -23.46 15.56
CA ASN A 109 6.16 -23.55 14.89
C ASN A 109 5.21 -24.54 15.60
N ARG A 110 5.76 -25.65 16.11
CA ARG A 110 4.99 -26.61 16.88
C ARG A 110 4.38 -25.97 18.13
N HIS A 111 5.21 -25.27 18.92
CA HIS A 111 4.78 -24.58 20.14
C HIS A 111 3.67 -23.56 19.84
N TYR A 112 3.86 -22.67 18.88
CA TYR A 112 2.87 -21.63 18.57
C TYR A 112 1.62 -22.19 17.88
N ALA A 113 1.68 -23.32 17.22
CA ALA A 113 0.50 -24.01 16.71
C ALA A 113 -0.36 -24.57 17.86
N ASP A 114 0.26 -25.21 18.85
CA ASP A 114 -0.44 -25.70 20.04
C ASP A 114 -0.99 -24.56 20.88
N LEU A 115 -0.18 -23.53 21.18
CA LEU A 115 -0.60 -22.33 21.90
C LEU A 115 -1.79 -21.64 21.21
N GLY A 116 -1.76 -21.51 19.89
CA GLY A 116 -2.83 -20.85 19.13
C GLY A 116 -4.16 -21.60 19.22
N ARG A 117 -4.15 -22.93 19.24
CA ARG A 117 -5.35 -23.73 19.45
C ARG A 117 -5.92 -23.58 20.87
N GLU A 118 -5.08 -23.45 21.89
CA GLU A 118 -5.51 -23.12 23.23
C GLU A 118 -6.08 -21.70 23.31
N GLN A 119 -5.42 -20.73 22.69
CA GLN A 119 -5.86 -19.34 22.63
C GLN A 119 -7.20 -19.21 21.89
N LEU A 120 -7.42 -20.00 20.84
CA LEU A 120 -8.69 -20.02 20.11
C LEU A 120 -9.86 -20.38 21.03
N GLY A 121 -9.67 -21.34 21.96
CA GLY A 121 -10.65 -21.68 22.99
C GLY A 121 -10.92 -20.51 23.95
N ARG A 122 -9.86 -19.82 24.41
CA ARG A 122 -10.00 -18.64 25.28
C ARG A 122 -10.70 -17.46 24.56
N LEU A 123 -10.42 -17.26 23.27
CA LEU A 123 -11.10 -16.28 22.42
C LEU A 123 -12.59 -16.61 22.23
N ALA A 124 -12.95 -17.92 22.12
CA ALA A 124 -14.35 -18.33 21.96
C ALA A 124 -15.22 -17.92 23.16
N GLU A 125 -14.67 -17.91 24.36
CA GLU A 125 -15.36 -17.47 25.58
C GLU A 125 -15.61 -15.96 25.62
N ARG A 126 -14.79 -15.17 24.91
CA ARG A 126 -14.70 -13.70 25.02
C ARG A 126 -15.08 -12.96 23.74
N SER A 127 -15.46 -13.68 22.70
CA SER A 127 -15.83 -13.10 21.40
C SER A 127 -17.31 -13.35 21.08
N ASP A 128 -17.90 -12.40 20.37
CA ASP A 128 -19.31 -12.46 20.00
C ASP A 128 -19.55 -13.39 18.80
N LEU A 129 -18.54 -13.51 17.90
CA LEU A 129 -18.63 -14.20 16.61
C LEU A 129 -17.30 -14.83 16.22
N GLY A 130 -17.34 -16.05 15.65
CA GLY A 130 -16.26 -16.66 14.92
C GLY A 130 -16.52 -16.65 13.42
N ILE A 131 -15.57 -16.19 12.62
CA ILE A 131 -15.64 -16.15 11.16
C ILE A 131 -14.53 -17.05 10.61
N GLY A 132 -14.89 -18.09 9.88
CA GLY A 132 -13.93 -18.93 9.16
C GLY A 132 -13.85 -18.56 7.69
N ASP A 133 -12.67 -18.67 7.10
CA ASP A 133 -12.48 -18.43 5.64
C ASP A 133 -13.20 -19.47 4.78
N SER A 134 -13.53 -20.61 5.38
CA SER A 134 -14.18 -21.76 4.77
C SER A 134 -15.11 -22.45 5.77
N GLU A 135 -15.95 -23.34 5.29
CA GLU A 135 -16.77 -24.21 6.14
C GLU A 135 -15.88 -25.13 7.01
N TYR A 136 -14.73 -25.59 6.44
CA TYR A 136 -13.73 -26.34 7.21
C TYR A 136 -13.25 -25.54 8.42
N ASN A 137 -12.85 -24.29 8.25
CA ASN A 137 -12.44 -23.38 9.32
C ASN A 137 -13.57 -23.09 10.31
N ARG A 138 -14.80 -22.89 9.79
CA ARG A 138 -15.99 -22.67 10.64
C ARG A 138 -16.26 -23.85 11.57
N GLN A 139 -16.07 -25.10 11.10
CA GLN A 139 -16.23 -26.29 11.93
C GLN A 139 -15.17 -26.37 13.04
N GLU A 140 -13.92 -25.97 12.76
CA GLU A 140 -12.89 -25.87 13.80
C GLU A 140 -13.26 -24.82 14.85
N LEU A 141 -13.84 -23.67 14.46
CA LEU A 141 -14.36 -22.67 15.40
C LEU A 141 -15.50 -23.22 16.29
N VAL A 142 -16.43 -24.00 15.71
CA VAL A 142 -17.48 -24.68 16.51
C VAL A 142 -16.83 -25.62 17.50
N GLY A 143 -15.83 -26.42 17.09
CA GLY A 143 -15.08 -27.31 17.95
C GLY A 143 -14.31 -26.59 19.07
N ALA A 144 -13.84 -25.36 18.82
CA ALA A 144 -13.19 -24.51 19.81
C ALA A 144 -14.17 -23.83 20.80
N GLY A 145 -15.48 -23.94 20.59
CA GLY A 145 -16.50 -23.44 21.50
C GLY A 145 -17.18 -22.14 21.13
N PHE A 146 -16.98 -21.62 19.91
CA PHE A 146 -17.70 -20.42 19.44
C PHE A 146 -19.20 -20.71 19.31
N ARG A 147 -20.02 -19.86 19.94
CA ARG A 147 -21.49 -20.03 19.97
C ARG A 147 -22.15 -19.59 18.66
N ARG A 148 -21.58 -18.61 17.98
CA ARG A 148 -22.05 -18.08 16.69
C ARG A 148 -20.88 -18.10 15.73
N THR A 149 -21.09 -18.70 14.57
CA THR A 149 -20.04 -18.82 13.55
C THR A 149 -20.62 -18.55 12.18
N ALA A 150 -19.77 -18.05 11.28
CA ALA A 150 -20.09 -17.79 9.90
C ALA A 150 -18.93 -18.12 8.98
N VAL A 151 -19.19 -18.22 7.67
CA VAL A 151 -18.16 -18.34 6.64
C VAL A 151 -18.08 -17.04 5.86
N VAL A 152 -16.89 -16.44 5.84
CA VAL A 152 -16.56 -15.29 4.98
C VAL A 152 -15.23 -15.60 4.32
N PRO A 153 -15.19 -15.89 3.01
CA PRO A 153 -13.96 -16.19 2.30
C PRO A 153 -12.95 -15.04 2.35
N LEU A 154 -11.67 -15.36 2.20
CA LEU A 154 -10.61 -14.36 2.08
C LEU A 154 -10.92 -13.33 0.99
N LEU A 155 -10.68 -12.07 1.31
CA LEU A 155 -10.82 -10.97 0.37
C LEU A 155 -9.50 -10.70 -0.36
N LEU A 156 -9.41 -11.15 -1.60
CA LEU A 156 -8.24 -10.92 -2.45
C LEU A 156 -8.34 -9.55 -3.15
N ASP A 157 -7.28 -8.76 -3.10
CA ASP A 157 -7.22 -7.47 -3.81
C ASP A 157 -6.83 -7.67 -5.28
N TRP A 158 -7.82 -7.91 -6.14
CA TRP A 158 -7.64 -8.20 -7.57
C TRP A 158 -6.93 -7.10 -8.34
N ARG A 159 -6.93 -5.86 -7.88
CA ARG A 159 -6.22 -4.76 -8.51
C ARG A 159 -4.69 -4.94 -8.42
N ALA A 160 -4.22 -5.56 -7.36
CA ALA A 160 -2.81 -5.92 -7.27
C ALA A 160 -2.38 -6.84 -8.44
N TYR A 161 -3.30 -7.67 -8.91
CA TYR A 161 -3.06 -8.64 -9.99
C TYR A 161 -3.21 -8.06 -11.41
N GLU A 162 -3.55 -6.77 -11.55
CA GLU A 162 -3.54 -6.03 -12.82
C GLU A 162 -2.13 -5.55 -13.22
N THR A 163 -1.14 -5.76 -12.36
CA THR A 163 0.28 -5.49 -12.66
C THR A 163 0.72 -6.29 -13.89
N ALA A 164 1.53 -5.68 -14.77
CA ALA A 164 2.10 -6.40 -15.91
C ALA A 164 3.01 -7.54 -15.43
N PRO A 165 2.88 -8.74 -15.96
CA PRO A 165 3.73 -9.87 -15.60
C PRO A 165 5.17 -9.65 -16.07
N SER A 166 6.12 -10.29 -15.41
CA SER A 166 7.54 -10.25 -15.77
C SER A 166 7.78 -10.84 -17.16
N GLU A 167 8.22 -10.00 -18.10
CA GLU A 167 8.55 -10.45 -19.46
C GLU A 167 9.71 -11.45 -19.47
N ARG A 168 10.63 -11.36 -18.52
CA ARG A 168 11.73 -12.31 -18.37
C ARG A 168 11.21 -13.72 -18.09
N VAL A 169 10.34 -13.84 -17.06
CA VAL A 169 9.77 -15.15 -16.69
C VAL A 169 8.84 -15.66 -17.79
N LEU A 170 8.04 -14.80 -18.42
CA LEU A 170 7.20 -15.21 -19.56
C LEU A 170 8.03 -15.73 -20.72
N ARG A 171 9.17 -15.13 -21.05
CA ARG A 171 10.07 -15.65 -22.10
C ARG A 171 10.69 -16.98 -21.71
N ASP A 172 11.03 -17.18 -20.44
CA ASP A 172 11.56 -18.44 -19.92
C ASP A 172 10.52 -19.59 -20.02
N LEU A 173 9.21 -19.25 -20.01
CA LEU A 173 8.08 -20.17 -20.09
C LEU A 173 7.43 -20.22 -21.50
N ALA A 174 7.91 -19.45 -22.48
CA ALA A 174 7.28 -19.31 -23.79
C ALA A 174 7.65 -20.41 -24.79
N ASP A 175 8.43 -21.39 -24.36
CA ASP A 175 8.75 -22.58 -25.22
C ASP A 175 7.62 -23.62 -25.14
N GLU A 176 7.68 -24.62 -25.99
CA GLU A 176 6.64 -25.67 -26.09
C GLU A 176 6.68 -26.72 -24.97
N ARG A 177 7.45 -26.50 -23.89
CA ARG A 177 7.56 -27.44 -22.78
C ARG A 177 6.37 -27.30 -21.82
N THR A 178 6.07 -28.39 -21.14
CA THR A 178 5.07 -28.42 -20.07
C THR A 178 5.65 -27.80 -18.80
N ASP A 179 5.04 -26.72 -18.30
CA ASP A 179 5.43 -26.04 -17.09
C ASP A 179 4.38 -26.22 -15.98
N ILE A 180 4.69 -27.06 -15.00
CA ILE A 180 3.84 -27.29 -13.84
C ILE A 180 4.23 -26.31 -12.74
N VAL A 181 3.24 -25.58 -12.22
CA VAL A 181 3.43 -24.53 -11.20
C VAL A 181 2.88 -24.99 -9.86
N VAL A 182 3.66 -24.81 -8.81
CA VAL A 182 3.27 -25.01 -7.42
C VAL A 182 3.48 -23.69 -6.68
N VAL A 183 2.42 -23.12 -6.09
CA VAL A 183 2.49 -21.84 -5.39
C VAL A 183 2.24 -22.02 -3.91
N GLY A 184 3.15 -21.53 -3.09
CA GLY A 184 3.07 -21.57 -1.63
C GLY A 184 4.42 -21.79 -0.96
N GLN A 185 4.44 -21.68 0.37
CA GLN A 185 5.65 -21.95 1.14
C GLN A 185 6.00 -23.43 1.09
N ILE A 186 7.28 -23.75 1.08
CA ILE A 186 7.76 -25.14 1.15
C ILE A 186 7.69 -25.60 2.60
N LEU A 187 6.57 -26.22 2.97
CA LEU A 187 6.28 -26.71 4.32
C LEU A 187 5.69 -28.14 4.25
N PRO A 188 5.81 -28.94 5.31
CA PRO A 188 5.37 -30.33 5.30
C PRO A 188 3.91 -30.55 4.92
N GLN A 189 3.00 -29.69 5.43
CA GLN A 189 1.58 -29.78 5.11
C GLN A 189 1.25 -29.48 3.65
N LYS A 190 2.18 -28.91 2.88
CA LYS A 190 2.06 -28.70 1.43
C LYS A 190 2.42 -29.93 0.63
N ALA A 191 2.89 -31.00 1.29
CA ALA A 191 3.22 -32.30 0.72
C ALA A 191 4.08 -32.20 -0.57
N VAL A 192 5.12 -31.33 -0.53
CA VAL A 192 6.02 -31.10 -1.68
C VAL A 192 6.70 -32.40 -2.14
N HIS A 193 6.94 -33.34 -1.22
CA HIS A 193 7.47 -34.65 -1.52
C HIS A 193 6.56 -35.48 -2.45
N ASP A 194 5.24 -35.41 -2.28
CA ASP A 194 4.28 -36.08 -3.16
C ASP A 194 4.22 -35.41 -4.54
N VAL A 195 4.34 -34.07 -4.58
CA VAL A 195 4.44 -33.34 -5.84
C VAL A 195 5.65 -33.79 -6.65
N ILE A 196 6.81 -33.91 -5.99
CA ILE A 196 8.05 -34.36 -6.67
C ILE A 196 7.91 -35.81 -7.16
N ALA A 197 7.36 -36.72 -6.35
CA ALA A 197 7.15 -38.10 -6.74
C ALA A 197 6.19 -38.24 -7.93
N GLY A 198 5.06 -37.50 -7.88
CA GLY A 198 4.10 -37.45 -8.99
C GLY A 198 4.68 -36.85 -10.26
N PHE A 199 5.45 -35.78 -10.15
CA PHE A 199 6.14 -35.16 -11.27
C PHE A 199 7.24 -36.05 -11.84
N ALA A 200 8.01 -36.76 -11.02
CA ALA A 200 9.00 -37.71 -11.46
C ALA A 200 8.35 -38.80 -12.34
N ARG A 201 7.20 -39.28 -11.93
CA ARG A 201 6.43 -40.28 -12.69
C ARG A 201 5.89 -39.72 -14.01
N TYR A 202 5.41 -38.45 -14.01
CA TYR A 202 4.97 -37.76 -15.23
C TYR A 202 6.12 -37.58 -16.24
N ARG A 203 7.32 -37.23 -15.75
CA ARG A 203 8.50 -37.04 -16.63
C ARG A 203 8.97 -38.30 -17.38
N GLU A 204 8.54 -39.46 -16.97
CA GLU A 204 8.76 -40.67 -17.78
C GLU A 204 8.01 -40.60 -19.12
N GLN A 205 6.90 -39.86 -19.19
CA GLN A 205 6.06 -39.66 -20.37
C GLN A 205 6.45 -38.37 -21.13
N ASP A 206 6.76 -37.29 -20.41
CA ASP A 206 7.24 -36.00 -20.95
C ASP A 206 8.61 -35.64 -20.34
N PRO A 207 9.74 -36.12 -20.91
CA PRO A 207 11.08 -35.82 -20.39
C PRO A 207 11.47 -34.35 -20.43
N THR A 208 10.72 -33.50 -21.15
CA THR A 208 10.99 -32.07 -21.28
C THR A 208 10.26 -31.20 -20.23
N ALA A 209 9.29 -31.78 -19.54
CA ALA A 209 8.48 -31.06 -18.52
C ALA A 209 9.33 -30.45 -17.42
N ARG A 210 8.87 -29.30 -16.91
CA ARG A 210 9.49 -28.55 -15.83
C ARG A 210 8.51 -28.37 -14.65
N LEU A 211 9.06 -28.29 -13.43
CA LEU A 211 8.31 -28.06 -12.21
C LEU A 211 8.86 -26.81 -11.51
N HIS A 212 7.98 -25.85 -11.25
CA HIS A 212 8.34 -24.57 -10.63
C HIS A 212 7.67 -24.43 -9.26
N PHE A 213 8.49 -24.43 -8.19
CA PHE A 213 8.03 -24.07 -6.85
C PHE A 213 8.20 -22.57 -6.64
N VAL A 214 7.09 -21.86 -6.47
CA VAL A 214 7.05 -20.40 -6.29
C VAL A 214 6.53 -20.09 -4.89
N GLY A 215 7.43 -19.69 -4.01
CA GLY A 215 7.13 -19.38 -2.62
C GLY A 215 8.35 -19.50 -1.71
N SER A 216 8.22 -18.95 -0.50
CA SER A 216 9.30 -18.92 0.47
C SER A 216 9.65 -20.33 0.98
N HIS A 217 10.93 -20.57 1.20
CA HIS A 217 11.47 -21.73 1.90
C HIS A 217 12.19 -21.34 3.22
N ALA A 218 12.10 -20.09 3.62
CA ALA A 218 12.82 -19.58 4.81
C ALA A 218 12.44 -20.30 6.12
N MET A 219 11.26 -20.87 6.20
CA MET A 219 10.76 -21.60 7.39
C MET A 219 10.76 -23.12 7.21
N SER A 220 11.38 -23.64 6.14
CA SER A 220 11.33 -25.06 5.78
C SER A 220 12.23 -25.95 6.68
N GLY A 221 13.29 -25.38 7.26
CA GLY A 221 14.24 -26.14 8.09
C GLY A 221 14.76 -27.39 7.36
N ASP A 222 14.87 -28.50 8.09
CA ASP A 222 15.32 -29.81 7.57
C ASP A 222 14.39 -30.38 6.48
N TYR A 223 13.18 -29.86 6.34
CA TYR A 223 12.27 -30.33 5.28
C TYR A 223 12.74 -29.96 3.89
N LEU A 224 13.39 -28.80 3.71
CA LEU A 224 13.97 -28.41 2.42
C LEU A 224 15.06 -29.40 1.98
N GLU A 225 15.95 -29.78 2.88
CA GLU A 225 17.03 -30.77 2.58
C GLU A 225 16.46 -32.11 2.17
N ARG A 226 15.37 -32.56 2.81
CA ARG A 226 14.66 -33.79 2.42
C ARG A 226 14.07 -33.70 1.01
N VAL A 227 13.50 -32.54 0.69
CA VAL A 227 12.92 -32.25 -0.63
C VAL A 227 14.01 -32.21 -1.70
N GLU A 228 15.13 -31.55 -1.44
CA GLU A 228 16.28 -31.49 -2.37
C GLU A 228 16.92 -32.86 -2.56
N THR A 229 17.02 -33.66 -1.51
CA THR A 229 17.48 -35.07 -1.60
C THR A 229 16.57 -35.88 -2.50
N LEU A 230 15.24 -35.68 -2.39
CA LEU A 230 14.28 -36.39 -3.24
C LEU A 230 14.41 -35.98 -4.72
N VAL A 231 14.62 -34.67 -4.98
CA VAL A 231 14.93 -34.18 -6.34
C VAL A 231 16.18 -34.85 -6.92
N GLY A 232 17.23 -34.99 -6.09
CA GLY A 232 18.45 -35.72 -6.47
C GLY A 232 18.23 -37.18 -6.73
N THR A 233 17.48 -37.88 -5.87
CA THR A 233 17.17 -39.31 -5.99
C THR A 233 16.43 -39.62 -7.29
N HIS A 234 15.54 -38.73 -7.73
CA HIS A 234 14.83 -38.88 -9.01
C HIS A 234 15.57 -38.28 -10.21
N GLY A 235 16.77 -37.72 -10.05
CA GLY A 235 17.54 -37.11 -11.14
C GLY A 235 16.89 -35.84 -11.73
N LEU A 236 16.15 -35.08 -10.94
CA LEU A 236 15.31 -33.97 -11.40
C LEU A 236 15.97 -32.60 -11.32
N HIS A 237 17.28 -32.46 -10.99
CA HIS A 237 17.95 -31.18 -10.77
C HIS A 237 17.79 -30.16 -11.91
N GLN A 238 17.69 -30.64 -13.16
CA GLN A 238 17.51 -29.76 -14.33
C GLN A 238 16.05 -29.45 -14.65
N ALA A 239 15.11 -30.11 -13.99
CA ALA A 239 13.67 -29.99 -14.25
C ALA A 239 12.90 -29.32 -13.15
N VAL A 240 13.43 -29.30 -11.93
CA VAL A 240 12.80 -28.67 -10.75
C VAL A 240 13.50 -27.37 -10.45
N ARG A 241 12.71 -26.30 -10.33
CA ARG A 241 13.19 -24.96 -9.97
C ARG A 241 12.50 -24.49 -8.69
N PHE A 242 13.30 -24.13 -7.70
CA PHE A 242 12.85 -23.43 -6.51
C PHE A 242 13.04 -21.92 -6.72
N ALA A 243 11.97 -21.21 -7.10
CA ALA A 243 12.03 -19.78 -7.40
C ALA A 243 12.14 -18.91 -6.14
N GLY A 244 11.79 -19.48 -4.97
CA GLY A 244 11.77 -18.74 -3.71
C GLY A 244 10.64 -17.71 -3.65
N SER A 245 10.76 -16.73 -2.76
CA SER A 245 9.88 -15.58 -2.71
C SER A 245 10.14 -14.67 -3.89
N VAL A 246 9.24 -14.65 -4.86
CA VAL A 246 9.34 -13.80 -6.04
C VAL A 246 8.50 -12.52 -5.91
N PRO A 247 8.84 -11.45 -6.66
CA PRO A 247 7.95 -10.29 -6.82
C PRO A 247 6.61 -10.68 -7.44
N LEU A 248 5.58 -9.84 -7.24
CA LEU A 248 4.24 -10.15 -7.77
C LEU A 248 4.20 -10.28 -9.29
N ASP A 249 4.91 -9.43 -10.02
CA ASP A 249 5.00 -9.51 -11.48
C ASP A 249 5.59 -10.84 -11.99
N GLU A 250 6.54 -11.42 -11.26
CA GLU A 250 7.06 -12.76 -11.54
C GLU A 250 6.04 -13.85 -11.18
N LEU A 251 5.36 -13.74 -10.03
CA LEU A 251 4.28 -14.67 -9.67
C LEU A 251 3.18 -14.67 -10.72
N LEU A 252 2.77 -13.49 -11.21
CA LEU A 252 1.79 -13.37 -12.27
C LEU A 252 2.26 -14.00 -13.58
N ALA A 253 3.55 -13.92 -13.87
CA ALA A 253 4.12 -14.58 -15.05
C ALA A 253 4.06 -16.11 -14.94
N TYR A 254 4.29 -16.68 -13.76
CA TYR A 254 4.10 -18.13 -13.53
C TYR A 254 2.64 -18.55 -13.68
N TYR A 255 1.69 -17.78 -13.16
CA TYR A 255 0.26 -18.08 -13.35
C TYR A 255 -0.17 -17.98 -14.82
N ARG A 256 0.38 -17.04 -15.60
CA ARG A 256 0.00 -16.84 -17.00
C ARG A 256 0.73 -17.74 -17.97
N GLY A 257 1.98 -18.10 -17.67
CA GLY A 257 2.82 -18.92 -18.55
C GLY A 257 2.80 -20.41 -18.20
N GLY A 258 2.33 -20.76 -17.02
CA GLY A 258 2.23 -22.15 -16.59
C GLY A 258 1.19 -22.96 -17.37
N THR A 259 1.39 -24.27 -17.44
CA THR A 259 0.46 -25.21 -18.08
C THR A 259 -0.64 -25.67 -17.12
N ALA A 260 -0.30 -25.92 -15.85
CA ALA A 260 -1.23 -26.26 -14.79
C ALA A 260 -0.69 -25.87 -13.41
N LEU A 261 -1.61 -25.53 -12.49
CA LEU A 261 -1.33 -25.47 -11.06
C LEU A 261 -1.50 -26.86 -10.45
N LEU A 262 -0.49 -27.31 -9.71
CA LEU A 262 -0.54 -28.56 -8.94
C LEU A 262 -0.41 -28.25 -7.45
N THR A 263 -1.37 -28.66 -6.63
CA THR A 263 -1.30 -28.61 -5.17
C THR A 263 -1.76 -29.90 -4.54
N LEU A 264 -0.85 -30.57 -3.81
CA LEU A 264 -1.12 -31.86 -3.15
C LEU A 264 -1.15 -31.72 -1.62
N SER A 265 -1.44 -30.52 -1.12
CA SER A 265 -1.47 -30.20 0.31
C SER A 265 -2.31 -31.19 1.11
N ASP A 266 -1.81 -31.56 2.29
CA ASP A 266 -2.51 -32.39 3.28
C ASP A 266 -3.39 -31.57 4.23
N HIS A 267 -3.18 -30.23 4.25
CA HIS A 267 -3.93 -29.35 5.10
C HIS A 267 -3.95 -27.92 4.54
N GLU A 268 -5.16 -27.36 4.41
CA GLU A 268 -5.41 -26.00 3.96
C GLU A 268 -6.66 -25.42 4.63
N GLY A 269 -6.57 -24.16 5.06
CA GLY A 269 -7.73 -23.43 5.59
C GLY A 269 -8.59 -22.76 4.53
N PHE A 270 -7.98 -22.40 3.37
CA PHE A 270 -8.65 -21.78 2.22
C PHE A 270 -7.97 -22.14 0.89
N CYS A 271 -6.66 -22.04 0.81
CA CYS A 271 -5.84 -22.25 -0.38
C CYS A 271 -6.04 -21.13 -1.44
N ALA A 272 -5.62 -19.90 -1.13
CA ALA A 272 -5.69 -18.76 -2.04
C ALA A 272 -5.12 -19.02 -3.46
N PRO A 273 -4.03 -19.81 -3.65
CA PRO A 273 -3.50 -20.13 -4.97
C PRO A 273 -4.52 -20.73 -5.95
N LEU A 274 -5.56 -21.43 -5.47
CA LEU A 274 -6.64 -21.94 -6.32
C LEU A 274 -7.44 -20.81 -6.96
N VAL A 275 -7.80 -19.82 -6.16
CA VAL A 275 -8.59 -18.66 -6.61
C VAL A 275 -7.74 -17.76 -7.52
N GLU A 276 -6.43 -17.63 -7.21
CA GLU A 276 -5.47 -16.94 -8.05
C GLU A 276 -5.32 -17.62 -9.42
N ALA A 277 -5.16 -18.93 -9.46
CA ALA A 277 -5.08 -19.69 -10.70
C ALA A 277 -6.36 -19.56 -11.56
N MET A 278 -7.55 -19.60 -10.96
CA MET A 278 -8.82 -19.34 -11.66
C MET A 278 -8.84 -17.96 -12.33
N ARG A 279 -8.25 -16.94 -11.70
CA ARG A 279 -8.18 -15.58 -12.24
C ARG A 279 -7.32 -15.48 -13.50
N PHE A 280 -6.35 -16.38 -13.65
CA PHE A 280 -5.41 -16.40 -14.77
C PHE A 280 -5.70 -17.52 -15.77
N ASP A 281 -6.87 -18.16 -15.67
CA ASP A 281 -7.27 -19.25 -16.56
C ASP A 281 -6.28 -20.44 -16.53
N LEU A 282 -5.57 -20.65 -15.42
CA LEU A 282 -4.63 -21.74 -15.25
C LEU A 282 -5.37 -22.99 -14.75
N PRO A 283 -5.38 -24.10 -15.48
CA PRO A 283 -6.00 -25.35 -15.04
C PRO A 283 -5.43 -25.86 -13.72
N ILE A 284 -6.27 -26.43 -12.88
CA ILE A 284 -5.93 -26.79 -11.51
C ILE A 284 -6.07 -28.29 -11.26
N ILE A 285 -5.02 -28.87 -10.66
CA ILE A 285 -5.05 -30.19 -10.04
C ILE A 285 -4.80 -30.01 -8.54
N ALA A 286 -5.71 -30.52 -7.71
CA ALA A 286 -5.59 -30.38 -6.27
C ALA A 286 -5.97 -31.67 -5.53
N HIS A 287 -5.33 -31.92 -4.37
CA HIS A 287 -5.70 -33.01 -3.47
C HIS A 287 -6.87 -32.60 -2.54
N ALA A 288 -7.79 -33.54 -2.28
CA ALA A 288 -8.99 -33.28 -1.47
C ALA A 288 -8.66 -33.25 0.04
N ALA A 289 -8.07 -32.15 0.51
CA ALA A 289 -7.73 -31.97 1.91
C ALA A 289 -8.20 -30.60 2.45
N GLY A 290 -8.65 -30.58 3.71
CA GLY A 290 -9.08 -29.34 4.37
C GLY A 290 -10.18 -28.62 3.59
N ALA A 291 -9.96 -27.32 3.31
CA ALA A 291 -10.89 -26.47 2.56
C ALA A 291 -10.76 -26.56 1.04
N ILE A 292 -9.80 -27.31 0.49
CA ILE A 292 -9.56 -27.40 -0.96
C ILE A 292 -10.83 -27.76 -1.75
N PRO A 293 -11.60 -28.81 -1.36
CA PRO A 293 -12.81 -29.18 -2.09
C PRO A 293 -13.84 -28.04 -2.15
N GLU A 294 -13.99 -27.30 -1.05
CA GLU A 294 -14.92 -26.17 -0.97
C GLU A 294 -14.43 -25.00 -1.81
N THR A 295 -13.16 -24.62 -1.73
CA THR A 295 -12.60 -23.49 -2.49
C THR A 295 -12.57 -23.76 -3.98
N LEU A 296 -12.16 -24.97 -4.38
CA LEU A 296 -12.04 -25.37 -5.78
C LEU A 296 -13.44 -25.53 -6.45
N GLY A 297 -14.38 -26.19 -5.78
CA GLY A 297 -15.63 -26.62 -6.41
C GLY A 297 -15.35 -27.48 -7.65
N ASP A 298 -16.03 -27.16 -8.75
CA ASP A 298 -15.90 -27.87 -10.04
C ASP A 298 -14.82 -27.24 -10.96
N ALA A 299 -14.05 -26.26 -10.47
CA ALA A 299 -13.12 -25.47 -11.27
C ALA A 299 -11.73 -26.15 -11.48
N GLY A 300 -11.58 -27.41 -11.14
CA GLY A 300 -10.35 -28.15 -11.28
C GLY A 300 -10.56 -29.64 -11.07
N ILE A 301 -9.46 -30.41 -11.20
CA ILE A 301 -9.48 -31.85 -10.93
C ILE A 301 -9.12 -32.08 -9.46
N LEU A 302 -10.06 -32.66 -8.71
CA LEU A 302 -9.89 -33.00 -7.31
C LEU A 302 -9.46 -34.47 -7.14
N LEU A 303 -8.24 -34.68 -6.68
CA LEU A 303 -7.67 -36.00 -6.42
C LEU A 303 -8.06 -36.51 -5.04
N GLN A 304 -8.58 -37.73 -4.93
CA GLN A 304 -8.81 -38.43 -3.67
C GLN A 304 -7.59 -39.26 -3.27
N ASP A 305 -6.78 -39.64 -4.27
CA ASP A 305 -5.53 -40.38 -4.15
C ASP A 305 -4.44 -39.58 -4.84
N LYS A 306 -3.32 -39.37 -4.17
CA LYS A 306 -2.14 -38.64 -4.66
C LYS A 306 -0.94 -39.56 -4.93
N SER A 307 -1.22 -40.85 -5.25
CA SER A 307 -0.18 -41.75 -5.74
C SER A 307 0.51 -41.16 -6.97
N PRO A 308 1.84 -41.37 -7.13
CA PRO A 308 2.59 -40.81 -8.26
C PRO A 308 1.96 -41.12 -9.62
N GLU A 309 1.39 -42.34 -9.78
CA GLU A 309 0.71 -42.80 -11.00
C GLU A 309 -0.54 -41.95 -11.28
N ARG A 310 -1.36 -41.70 -10.26
CA ARG A 310 -2.60 -40.91 -10.40
C ARG A 310 -2.30 -39.44 -10.70
N VAL A 311 -1.29 -38.87 -10.06
CA VAL A 311 -0.83 -37.52 -10.35
C VAL A 311 -0.33 -37.41 -11.79
N ALA A 312 0.51 -38.33 -12.21
CA ALA A 312 1.05 -38.37 -13.59
C ALA A 312 -0.06 -38.51 -14.65
N GLU A 313 -1.01 -39.45 -14.46
CA GLU A 313 -2.16 -39.66 -15.35
C GLU A 313 -3.01 -38.35 -15.45
N THR A 314 -3.19 -37.66 -14.33
CA THR A 314 -4.00 -36.42 -14.32
C THR A 314 -3.28 -35.25 -14.97
N LEU A 315 -1.96 -35.13 -14.79
CA LEU A 315 -1.12 -34.17 -15.50
C LEU A 315 -1.18 -34.40 -17.01
N ASP A 316 -1.01 -35.67 -17.46
CA ASP A 316 -1.10 -36.05 -18.88
C ASP A 316 -2.45 -35.65 -19.49
N ARG A 317 -3.55 -35.92 -18.78
CA ARG A 317 -4.89 -35.51 -19.23
C ARG A 317 -5.02 -34.02 -19.39
N ILE A 318 -4.57 -33.22 -18.41
CA ILE A 318 -4.66 -31.74 -18.50
C ILE A 318 -3.81 -31.20 -19.65
N VAL A 319 -2.64 -31.78 -19.88
CA VAL A 319 -1.73 -31.36 -20.96
C VAL A 319 -2.31 -31.68 -22.35
N HIS A 320 -2.93 -32.85 -22.55
CA HIS A 320 -3.32 -33.33 -23.88
C HIS A 320 -4.81 -33.14 -24.20
N ASP A 321 -5.71 -32.98 -23.20
CA ASP A 321 -7.14 -32.80 -23.43
C ASP A 321 -7.51 -31.32 -23.41
N ALA A 322 -7.53 -30.66 -24.56
CA ALA A 322 -7.88 -29.26 -24.71
C ALA A 322 -9.33 -28.96 -24.29
N ALA A 323 -10.26 -29.89 -24.59
CA ALA A 323 -11.67 -29.69 -24.23
C ALA A 323 -11.87 -29.73 -22.72
N LEU A 324 -11.15 -30.59 -22.00
CA LEU A 324 -11.13 -30.62 -20.55
C LEU A 324 -10.59 -29.30 -19.97
N ARG A 325 -9.47 -28.81 -20.53
CA ARG A 325 -8.92 -27.52 -20.08
C ARG A 325 -9.90 -26.37 -20.24
N GLU A 326 -10.54 -26.26 -21.40
CA GLU A 326 -11.53 -25.21 -21.68
C GLU A 326 -12.72 -25.28 -20.71
N ASP A 327 -13.23 -26.48 -20.42
CA ASP A 327 -14.31 -26.69 -19.45
C ASP A 327 -13.91 -26.26 -18.03
N LEU A 328 -12.73 -26.68 -17.57
CA LEU A 328 -12.21 -26.31 -16.24
C LEU A 328 -11.99 -24.79 -16.11
N ILE A 329 -11.45 -24.15 -17.15
CA ILE A 329 -11.26 -22.68 -17.19
C ILE A 329 -12.62 -21.96 -17.13
N ALA A 330 -13.62 -22.42 -17.89
CA ALA A 330 -14.95 -21.82 -17.86
C ALA A 330 -15.59 -21.91 -16.46
N LYS A 331 -15.48 -23.05 -15.81
CA LYS A 331 -15.94 -23.26 -14.42
C LYS A 331 -15.15 -22.41 -13.44
N GLY A 332 -13.82 -22.24 -13.65
CA GLY A 332 -12.97 -21.36 -12.84
C GLY A 332 -13.43 -19.90 -12.88
N ARG A 333 -13.75 -19.39 -14.07
CA ARG A 333 -14.29 -18.02 -14.25
C ARG A 333 -15.64 -17.84 -13.56
N GLU A 334 -16.52 -18.85 -13.61
CA GLU A 334 -17.79 -18.83 -12.89
C GLU A 334 -17.57 -18.87 -11.37
N ARG A 335 -16.70 -19.76 -10.89
CA ARG A 335 -16.36 -19.92 -9.47
C ARG A 335 -15.77 -18.65 -8.87
N LEU A 336 -14.94 -17.93 -9.63
CA LEU A 336 -14.29 -16.69 -9.21
C LEU A 336 -15.28 -15.61 -8.76
N ALA A 337 -16.51 -15.59 -9.29
CA ALA A 337 -17.55 -14.64 -8.90
C ALA A 337 -17.92 -14.73 -7.40
N GLU A 338 -17.79 -15.91 -6.79
CA GLU A 338 -18.06 -16.12 -5.35
C GLU A 338 -17.05 -15.40 -4.44
N PHE A 339 -15.86 -15.10 -4.96
CA PHE A 339 -14.76 -14.41 -4.25
C PHE A 339 -14.65 -12.93 -4.63
N SER A 340 -15.69 -12.37 -5.28
CA SER A 340 -15.74 -10.95 -5.58
C SER A 340 -15.90 -10.11 -4.31
N PRO A 341 -15.35 -8.87 -4.25
CA PRO A 341 -15.49 -7.99 -3.09
C PRO A 341 -16.96 -7.75 -2.68
N GLU A 342 -17.87 -7.72 -3.65
CA GLU A 342 -19.30 -7.55 -3.43
C GLU A 342 -19.92 -8.75 -2.70
N ARG A 343 -19.57 -9.98 -3.11
CA ARG A 343 -20.03 -11.22 -2.48
C ARG A 343 -19.44 -11.40 -1.08
N VAL A 344 -18.13 -11.22 -0.95
CA VAL A 344 -17.45 -11.29 0.37
C VAL A 344 -18.02 -10.23 1.31
N GLY A 345 -18.23 -8.99 0.84
CA GLY A 345 -18.85 -7.92 1.63
C GLY A 345 -20.29 -8.22 2.04
N ALA A 346 -21.07 -8.89 1.19
CA ALA A 346 -22.42 -9.35 1.55
C ALA A 346 -22.38 -10.41 2.66
N ARG A 347 -21.49 -11.41 2.54
CA ARG A 347 -21.31 -12.45 3.56
C ARG A 347 -20.81 -11.88 4.88
N LEU A 348 -19.85 -10.93 4.85
CA LEU A 348 -19.41 -10.24 6.07
C LEU A 348 -20.58 -9.51 6.75
N ARG A 349 -21.41 -8.83 6.00
CA ARG A 349 -22.59 -8.13 6.52
C ARG A 349 -23.58 -9.08 7.18
N GLU A 350 -23.85 -10.23 6.56
CA GLU A 350 -24.70 -11.29 7.09
C GLU A 350 -24.10 -11.89 8.37
N ALA A 351 -22.79 -12.17 8.39
CA ALA A 351 -22.08 -12.70 9.54
C ALA A 351 -22.16 -11.74 10.75
N LEU A 352 -21.89 -10.45 10.53
CA LEU A 352 -21.97 -9.43 11.58
C LEU A 352 -23.41 -9.25 12.13
N ALA A 353 -24.42 -9.44 11.28
CA ALA A 353 -25.81 -9.37 11.69
C ALA A 353 -26.23 -10.47 12.68
N LEU A 354 -25.56 -11.64 12.70
CA LEU A 354 -25.79 -12.72 13.67
C LEU A 354 -25.59 -12.27 15.12
N VAL A 355 -24.75 -11.26 15.33
CA VAL A 355 -24.46 -10.67 16.66
C VAL A 355 -25.07 -9.27 16.82
N GLY A 356 -25.98 -8.89 15.92
CA GLY A 356 -26.66 -7.60 15.96
C GLY A 356 -25.77 -6.42 15.55
N TRP A 357 -24.64 -6.66 14.89
CA TRP A 357 -23.79 -5.60 14.34
C TRP A 357 -24.24 -5.27 12.91
N THR A 358 -24.53 -4.01 12.70
CA THR A 358 -25.02 -3.55 11.40
C THR A 358 -23.93 -2.83 10.64
N LEU A 359 -23.48 -3.43 9.55
CA LEU A 359 -22.57 -2.82 8.57
C LEU A 359 -23.42 -2.03 7.55
N PRO A 360 -23.24 -0.71 7.40
CA PRO A 360 -23.99 0.09 6.45
C PRO A 360 -23.82 -0.43 5.01
N VAL A 361 -24.84 -0.24 4.18
CA VAL A 361 -24.73 -0.56 2.74
C VAL A 361 -24.02 0.59 2.03
N PRO A 362 -23.02 0.32 1.17
CA PRO A 362 -22.37 1.38 0.40
C PRO A 362 -23.38 2.15 -0.45
N LYS A 363 -23.30 3.48 -0.39
CA LYS A 363 -24.17 4.37 -1.18
C LYS A 363 -23.38 5.04 -2.27
N ARG A 364 -23.89 4.99 -3.50
CA ARG A 364 -23.36 5.82 -4.58
C ARG A 364 -23.69 7.28 -4.27
N ARG A 365 -22.66 8.16 -4.23
CA ARG A 365 -22.77 9.57 -3.86
C ARG A 365 -22.38 10.47 -5.02
N ARG A 366 -22.96 11.66 -5.06
CA ARG A 366 -22.53 12.78 -5.91
C ARG A 366 -21.64 13.69 -5.06
N ILE A 367 -20.38 13.85 -5.46
CA ILE A 367 -19.34 14.53 -4.68
C ILE A 367 -18.74 15.65 -5.51
N ALA A 368 -18.62 16.85 -4.96
CA ALA A 368 -17.86 17.92 -5.56
C ALA A 368 -16.50 18.06 -4.83
N VAL A 369 -15.41 18.07 -5.58
CA VAL A 369 -14.04 18.29 -5.06
C VAL A 369 -13.62 19.69 -5.47
N VAL A 370 -13.54 20.60 -4.51
CA VAL A 370 -13.17 22.02 -4.70
C VAL A 370 -11.69 22.19 -4.47
N SER A 371 -10.98 22.68 -5.48
CA SER A 371 -9.52 22.83 -5.45
C SER A 371 -9.04 23.96 -6.36
N SER A 372 -7.72 24.11 -6.51
CA SER A 372 -7.10 25.03 -7.45
C SER A 372 -7.45 24.68 -8.91
N ASP A 373 -7.73 25.70 -9.74
CA ASP A 373 -7.80 25.55 -11.21
C ASP A 373 -6.42 25.64 -11.87
N GLN A 374 -5.43 26.17 -11.15
CA GLN A 374 -4.06 26.24 -11.62
C GLN A 374 -3.35 24.91 -11.36
N ARG A 375 -2.62 24.46 -12.34
CA ARG A 375 -1.87 23.21 -12.28
C ARG A 375 -0.75 23.30 -11.24
N CYS A 376 -0.88 22.51 -10.20
CA CYS A 376 0.06 22.42 -9.07
C CYS A 376 -0.17 21.06 -8.35
N GLY A 377 0.68 20.73 -7.38
CA GLY A 377 0.57 19.46 -6.65
C GLY A 377 -0.82 19.18 -6.05
N ILE A 378 -1.55 20.22 -5.62
CA ILE A 378 -2.91 20.07 -5.08
C ILE A 378 -3.93 19.83 -6.18
N HIS A 379 -3.78 20.50 -7.33
CA HIS A 379 -4.61 20.24 -8.51
C HIS A 379 -4.51 18.78 -8.93
N ASP A 380 -3.28 18.28 -9.08
CA ASP A 380 -3.02 16.89 -9.51
C ASP A 380 -3.52 15.89 -8.46
N TYR A 381 -3.31 16.18 -7.17
CA TYR A 381 -3.88 15.41 -6.07
C TYR A 381 -5.40 15.32 -6.14
N SER A 382 -6.07 16.45 -6.33
CA SER A 382 -7.53 16.52 -6.40
C SER A 382 -8.08 15.77 -7.62
N GLY A 383 -7.33 15.76 -8.72
CA GLY A 383 -7.63 14.95 -9.89
C GLY A 383 -7.58 13.46 -9.57
N ALA A 384 -6.47 13.01 -8.97
CA ALA A 384 -6.31 11.62 -8.54
C ALA A 384 -7.38 11.19 -7.53
N LEU A 385 -7.74 12.07 -6.58
CA LEU A 385 -8.85 11.83 -5.65
C LEU A 385 -10.19 11.67 -6.37
N CYS A 386 -10.49 12.52 -7.36
CA CYS A 386 -11.71 12.38 -8.17
C CYS A 386 -11.75 11.03 -8.89
N ASP A 387 -10.64 10.59 -9.44
CA ASP A 387 -10.55 9.30 -10.14
C ASP A 387 -10.72 8.14 -9.16
N GLY A 388 -10.09 8.20 -7.99
CA GLY A 388 -10.31 7.21 -6.93
C GLY A 388 -11.76 7.16 -6.42
N LEU A 389 -12.44 8.30 -6.29
CA LEU A 389 -13.86 8.35 -5.96
C LEU A 389 -14.74 7.71 -7.04
N ARG A 390 -14.43 7.94 -8.32
CA ARG A 390 -15.14 7.34 -9.45
C ARG A 390 -14.93 5.82 -9.51
N ALA A 391 -13.71 5.36 -9.26
CA ALA A 391 -13.38 3.93 -9.17
C ALA A 391 -14.16 3.22 -8.04
N ASN A 392 -14.43 3.92 -6.93
CA ASN A 392 -15.32 3.44 -5.86
C ASN A 392 -16.82 3.55 -6.21
N GLY A 393 -17.18 3.87 -7.46
CA GLY A 393 -18.58 3.92 -7.94
C GLY A 393 -19.31 5.22 -7.63
N HIS A 394 -18.63 6.28 -7.14
CA HIS A 394 -19.24 7.59 -6.90
C HIS A 394 -19.26 8.47 -8.17
N GLN A 395 -20.07 9.52 -8.17
CA GLN A 395 -20.00 10.58 -9.17
C GLN A 395 -19.18 11.74 -8.58
N ALA A 396 -17.92 11.87 -8.98
CA ALA A 396 -17.04 12.94 -8.53
C ALA A 396 -16.87 14.01 -9.61
N THR A 397 -17.07 15.27 -9.22
CA THR A 397 -16.92 16.45 -10.08
C THR A 397 -15.82 17.35 -9.51
N PHE A 398 -14.82 17.66 -10.33
CA PHE A 398 -13.80 18.62 -9.98
C PHE A 398 -14.30 20.05 -10.19
N VAL A 399 -14.13 20.92 -9.16
CA VAL A 399 -14.53 22.33 -9.14
C VAL A 399 -13.29 23.18 -8.95
N GLY A 400 -12.69 23.63 -10.05
CA GLY A 400 -11.49 24.46 -10.04
C GLY A 400 -11.83 25.92 -9.67
N VAL A 401 -11.04 26.49 -8.76
CA VAL A 401 -11.15 27.87 -8.26
C VAL A 401 -9.86 28.62 -8.52
N ARG A 402 -9.94 29.83 -9.07
CA ARG A 402 -8.78 30.71 -9.31
C ARG A 402 -8.16 31.15 -7.97
N HIS A 403 -6.83 31.10 -7.90
CA HIS A 403 -6.08 31.46 -6.71
C HIS A 403 -6.43 32.88 -6.26
N LEU A 404 -6.70 33.03 -4.95
CA LEU A 404 -7.02 34.30 -4.26
C LEU A 404 -8.22 35.08 -4.84
N ASP A 405 -8.98 34.50 -5.78
CA ASP A 405 -10.19 35.09 -6.35
C ASP A 405 -11.43 34.75 -5.50
N SER A 406 -11.77 35.69 -4.62
CA SER A 406 -12.91 35.52 -3.71
C SER A 406 -14.27 35.58 -4.43
N ALA A 407 -14.35 36.18 -5.62
CA ALA A 407 -15.57 36.22 -6.41
C ALA A 407 -15.80 34.89 -7.11
N ASP A 408 -14.74 34.33 -7.69
CA ASP A 408 -14.76 33.02 -8.32
C ASP A 408 -15.12 31.92 -7.30
N LEU A 409 -14.48 31.93 -6.12
CA LEU A 409 -14.81 30.98 -5.03
C LEU A 409 -16.31 31.05 -4.67
N ARG A 410 -16.84 32.27 -4.48
CA ARG A 410 -18.27 32.42 -4.12
C ARG A 410 -19.20 31.89 -5.20
N ARG A 411 -18.91 32.18 -6.49
CA ARG A 411 -19.68 31.71 -7.63
C ARG A 411 -19.63 30.19 -7.69
N LYS A 412 -18.45 29.59 -7.70
CA LYS A 412 -18.25 28.15 -7.80
C LYS A 412 -18.94 27.39 -6.67
N ILE A 413 -18.88 27.89 -5.43
CA ILE A 413 -19.59 27.29 -4.29
C ILE A 413 -21.12 27.44 -4.45
N ALA A 414 -21.62 28.56 -4.97
CA ALA A 414 -23.05 28.74 -5.22
C ALA A 414 -23.57 27.82 -6.34
N ASP A 415 -22.76 27.60 -7.38
CA ASP A 415 -23.08 26.75 -8.54
C ASP A 415 -23.06 25.25 -8.21
N ILE A 416 -22.53 24.82 -7.05
CA ILE A 416 -22.62 23.42 -6.62
C ILE A 416 -24.10 23.03 -6.49
N PRO A 417 -24.58 21.98 -7.20
CA PRO A 417 -26.00 21.58 -7.17
C PRO A 417 -26.50 21.25 -5.75
N ALA A 418 -27.75 21.55 -5.45
CA ALA A 418 -28.38 21.23 -4.17
C ALA A 418 -28.44 19.72 -3.87
N GLY A 419 -28.38 18.90 -4.92
CA GLY A 419 -28.41 17.44 -4.79
C GLY A 419 -27.04 16.78 -4.62
N VAL A 420 -25.97 17.53 -4.34
CA VAL A 420 -24.66 16.96 -4.00
C VAL A 420 -24.69 16.37 -2.60
N ASP A 421 -24.21 15.15 -2.43
CA ASP A 421 -24.24 14.42 -1.16
C ASP A 421 -23.08 14.82 -0.23
N ALA A 422 -21.96 15.31 -0.79
CA ALA A 422 -20.81 15.81 -0.03
C ALA A 422 -19.95 16.76 -0.86
N VAL A 423 -19.23 17.65 -0.17
CA VAL A 423 -18.19 18.51 -0.76
C VAL A 423 -16.87 18.22 -0.05
N ILE A 424 -15.83 17.93 -0.81
CA ILE A 424 -14.45 17.87 -0.33
C ILE A 424 -13.77 19.16 -0.75
N VAL A 425 -13.12 19.86 0.18
CA VAL A 425 -12.39 21.09 -0.11
C VAL A 425 -10.92 20.88 0.21
N GLU A 426 -10.10 20.93 -0.83
CA GLU A 426 -8.65 20.82 -0.73
C GLU A 426 -8.05 22.22 -0.47
N HIS A 427 -7.54 22.42 0.73
CA HIS A 427 -7.07 23.71 1.18
C HIS A 427 -5.55 23.75 1.36
N GLU A 428 -4.96 24.80 0.80
CA GLU A 428 -3.59 25.23 1.09
C GLU A 428 -3.56 26.76 1.29
N ALA A 429 -2.66 27.20 2.18
CA ALA A 429 -2.39 28.63 2.35
C ALA A 429 -1.87 29.22 1.01
N GLY A 430 -2.54 30.21 0.45
CA GLY A 430 -2.20 30.79 -0.85
C GLY A 430 -3.23 30.51 -1.95
N ILE A 431 -4.04 29.46 -1.85
CA ILE A 431 -5.15 29.21 -2.78
C ILE A 431 -6.36 30.07 -2.45
N PHE A 432 -6.73 30.14 -1.18
CA PHE A 432 -7.93 30.84 -0.71
C PHE A 432 -7.58 31.98 0.24
N ARG A 433 -8.36 33.07 0.18
CA ARG A 433 -8.33 34.11 1.22
C ARG A 433 -9.17 33.66 2.42
N ASP A 434 -8.67 33.82 3.65
CA ASP A 434 -9.25 33.30 4.89
C ASP A 434 -10.74 33.61 5.08
N VAL A 435 -11.12 34.92 5.08
CA VAL A 435 -12.50 35.33 5.35
C VAL A 435 -13.48 34.85 4.27
N PRO A 436 -13.21 35.04 2.97
CA PRO A 436 -14.02 34.44 1.89
C PRO A 436 -14.13 32.91 2.00
N PHE A 437 -13.08 32.23 2.38
CA PHE A 437 -13.07 30.79 2.55
C PHE A 437 -14.00 30.34 3.70
N VAL A 438 -13.90 30.97 4.88
CA VAL A 438 -14.83 30.69 6.00
C VAL A 438 -16.29 30.95 5.59
N ARG A 439 -16.55 32.02 4.82
CA ARG A 439 -17.89 32.30 4.29
C ARG A 439 -18.37 31.21 3.33
N ALA A 440 -17.47 30.62 2.54
CA ALA A 440 -17.79 29.50 1.65
C ALA A 440 -18.20 28.27 2.47
N LEU A 441 -17.44 27.91 3.51
CA LEU A 441 -17.78 26.82 4.42
C LEU A 441 -19.12 27.06 5.16
N LEU A 442 -19.38 28.29 5.60
CA LEU A 442 -20.67 28.68 6.18
C LEU A 442 -21.83 28.55 5.19
N SER A 443 -21.61 28.88 3.91
CA SER A 443 -22.61 28.69 2.85
C SER A 443 -22.96 27.20 2.67
N LEU A 444 -21.96 26.33 2.59
CA LEU A 444 -22.16 24.88 2.50
C LEU A 444 -22.91 24.33 3.72
N ARG A 445 -22.54 24.77 4.93
CA ARG A 445 -23.21 24.38 6.18
C ARG A 445 -24.68 24.82 6.20
N ARG A 446 -24.98 26.08 5.78
CA ARG A 446 -26.39 26.58 5.68
C ARG A 446 -27.21 25.75 4.69
N ARG A 447 -26.60 25.28 3.61
CA ARG A 447 -27.22 24.37 2.64
C ARG A 447 -27.30 22.94 3.13
N LYS A 448 -26.82 22.64 4.35
CA LYS A 448 -26.78 21.30 4.97
C LYS A 448 -25.99 20.27 4.13
N ILE A 449 -25.00 20.71 3.37
CA ILE A 449 -24.15 19.83 2.59
C ILE A 449 -22.98 19.38 3.49
N PRO A 450 -22.82 18.07 3.74
CA PRO A 450 -21.66 17.53 4.45
C PRO A 450 -20.35 17.95 3.77
N THR A 451 -19.44 18.53 4.55
CA THR A 451 -18.18 19.04 4.01
C THR A 451 -17.01 18.35 4.70
N VAL A 452 -16.06 17.86 3.91
CA VAL A 452 -14.73 17.43 4.33
C VAL A 452 -13.74 18.52 3.98
N LEU A 453 -12.96 18.95 4.95
CA LEU A 453 -11.87 19.90 4.75
C LEU A 453 -10.54 19.14 4.76
N SER A 454 -9.85 19.13 3.65
CA SER A 454 -8.52 18.54 3.50
C SER A 454 -7.46 19.63 3.56
N LEU A 455 -6.53 19.53 4.51
CA LEU A 455 -5.50 20.52 4.79
C LEU A 455 -4.13 19.99 4.38
N HIS A 456 -3.57 20.56 3.31
CA HIS A 456 -2.29 20.12 2.76
C HIS A 456 -1.10 20.66 3.55
N GLU A 457 -1.10 21.93 3.88
CA GLU A 457 -0.07 22.54 4.73
C GLU A 457 -0.71 23.39 5.81
N LEU A 458 -0.35 23.14 7.05
CA LEU A 458 -0.71 23.97 8.18
C LEU A 458 0.53 24.24 9.03
N GLU A 459 1.22 25.35 8.73
CA GLU A 459 2.39 25.80 9.49
C GLU A 459 2.33 27.25 9.90
N PRO A 460 2.32 27.51 11.20
CA PRO A 460 2.54 28.86 11.69
C PRO A 460 3.93 29.41 11.33
N GLU A 461 4.93 28.53 11.17
CA GLU A 461 6.33 28.91 10.96
C GLU A 461 6.65 29.43 9.55
N LYS A 462 5.86 29.08 8.53
CA LYS A 462 6.00 29.61 7.17
C LYS A 462 5.53 31.07 7.05
N PHE A 463 4.86 31.59 8.05
CA PHE A 463 4.43 32.98 8.01
C PHE A 463 5.63 33.90 8.25
N HIS A 464 5.85 34.82 7.34
CA HIS A 464 6.96 35.78 7.28
C HIS A 464 7.26 36.46 8.63
N HIS A 465 6.27 36.55 9.51
CA HIS A 465 6.35 37.20 10.82
C HIS A 465 6.97 36.31 11.91
N TYR A 466 6.86 34.99 11.82
CA TYR A 466 7.51 34.06 12.76
C TYR A 466 9.01 33.96 12.50
N ARG A 467 9.44 33.98 11.23
CA ARG A 467 10.88 34.08 10.88
C ARG A 467 11.51 35.38 11.39
N MET A 468 10.75 36.49 11.41
CA MET A 468 11.20 37.74 12.00
C MET A 468 11.31 37.66 13.54
N LEU A 469 10.42 36.92 14.23
CA LEU A 469 10.47 36.73 15.69
C LEU A 469 11.64 35.77 16.06
N SER A 470 11.83 34.68 15.35
CA SER A 470 12.93 33.77 15.60
C SER A 470 14.29 34.41 15.31
N ALA A 471 14.38 35.22 14.25
CA ALA A 471 15.55 36.02 13.97
C ALA A 471 15.79 37.12 15.05
N ALA A 472 14.75 37.68 15.66
CA ALA A 472 14.86 38.62 16.74
C ALA A 472 15.27 37.97 18.08
N LEU A 473 14.95 36.70 18.31
CA LEU A 473 15.34 35.93 19.50
C LEU A 473 16.77 35.33 19.44
N HIS A 474 17.41 35.31 18.27
CA HIS A 474 18.77 34.77 18.07
C HIS A 474 19.86 35.85 17.97
N PHE A 475 19.76 36.93 18.74
CA PHE A 475 20.63 38.10 18.64
C PHE A 475 22.06 37.93 19.15
N ARG A 476 23.03 38.40 18.33
CA ARG A 476 24.36 38.89 18.77
C ARG A 476 24.29 40.42 18.97
N PRO A 477 24.81 40.97 20.10
CA PRO A 477 24.64 42.34 20.43
C PRO A 477 25.59 43.27 19.67
N ARG A 478 25.12 44.11 18.78
CA ARG A 478 25.80 45.35 18.31
C ARG A 478 24.80 46.41 17.90
N LEU A 479 24.83 47.55 18.59
CA LEU A 479 24.39 48.95 18.29
C LEU A 479 23.16 49.29 17.43
N ARG A 480 22.44 48.35 16.84
CA ARG A 480 21.10 48.52 16.24
C ARG A 480 19.96 48.35 17.24
N PHE A 481 20.31 48.16 18.47
CA PHE A 481 19.45 47.76 19.58
C PHE A 481 18.34 48.78 19.93
N LEU A 482 18.58 50.07 19.83
CA LEU A 482 17.59 51.09 20.21
C LEU A 482 16.46 51.29 19.20
N ALA A 483 16.73 51.13 17.90
CA ALA A 483 15.68 51.23 16.89
C ALA A 483 14.77 49.99 16.85
N GLU A 484 15.26 48.83 17.34
CA GLU A 484 14.52 47.57 17.36
C GLU A 484 13.67 47.42 18.64
N ILE A 485 14.08 48.00 19.78
CA ILE A 485 13.28 48.00 21.02
C ILE A 485 11.92 48.70 20.79
N VAL A 486 11.86 49.74 19.97
CA VAL A 486 10.60 50.42 19.63
C VAL A 486 9.75 49.59 18.63
N ARG A 487 10.39 48.78 17.80
CA ARG A 487 9.68 47.91 16.84
C ARG A 487 9.17 46.60 17.47
N VAL A 488 9.83 46.04 18.47
CA VAL A 488 9.49 44.76 19.12
C VAL A 488 8.06 44.77 19.70
N PRO A 489 7.57 45.79 20.44
CA PRO A 489 6.19 45.78 20.90
C PRO A 489 5.18 45.82 19.76
N TRP A 490 5.47 46.54 18.66
CA TRP A 490 4.58 46.67 17.51
C TRP A 490 4.54 45.38 16.68
N VAL A 491 5.68 44.71 16.53
CA VAL A 491 5.80 43.39 15.91
C VAL A 491 5.12 42.35 16.80
N ALA A 492 5.33 42.37 18.11
CA ALA A 492 4.66 41.49 19.07
C ALA A 492 3.14 41.68 19.07
N LEU A 493 2.67 42.94 18.99
CA LEU A 493 1.24 43.26 18.89
C LEU A 493 0.63 42.79 17.56
N ARG A 494 1.38 42.90 16.45
CA ARG A 494 0.96 42.40 15.14
C ARG A 494 0.93 40.87 15.07
N ILE A 495 1.91 40.21 15.65
CA ILE A 495 1.98 38.75 15.77
C ILE A 495 0.86 38.23 16.66
N SER A 496 0.62 38.86 17.83
CA SER A 496 -0.44 38.47 18.72
C SER A 496 -1.83 38.68 18.06
N ASN A 497 -2.04 39.80 17.39
CA ASN A 497 -3.27 40.10 16.66
C ASN A 497 -3.47 39.13 15.45
N TRP A 498 -2.36 38.75 14.77
CA TRP A 498 -2.36 37.76 13.72
C TRP A 498 -2.66 36.36 14.28
N PHE A 499 -2.02 35.97 15.39
CA PHE A 499 -2.23 34.68 16.05
C PHE A 499 -3.69 34.52 16.52
N VAL A 500 -4.28 35.57 17.11
CA VAL A 500 -5.69 35.57 17.53
C VAL A 500 -6.62 35.45 16.33
N ARG A 501 -6.37 36.21 15.25
CA ARG A 501 -7.18 36.11 14.01
C ARG A 501 -7.02 34.75 13.34
N TYR A 502 -5.81 34.26 13.24
CA TYR A 502 -5.53 32.97 12.65
C TYR A 502 -6.15 31.82 13.44
N ARG A 503 -6.05 31.87 14.78
CA ARG A 503 -6.71 30.91 15.67
C ARG A 503 -8.24 31.00 15.55
N ALA A 504 -8.82 32.15 15.39
CA ALA A 504 -10.27 32.31 15.17
C ALA A 504 -10.68 31.73 13.81
N VAL A 505 -9.93 32.01 12.76
CA VAL A 505 -10.17 31.47 11.41
C VAL A 505 -10.04 29.94 11.41
N LEU A 506 -8.96 29.40 11.97
CA LEU A 506 -8.75 27.95 12.06
C LEU A 506 -9.77 27.27 12.97
N GLY A 507 -10.14 27.93 14.10
CA GLY A 507 -11.22 27.44 14.96
C GLY A 507 -12.55 27.33 14.20
N LEU A 508 -12.89 28.33 13.38
CA LEU A 508 -14.06 28.27 12.50
C LEU A 508 -13.91 27.22 11.38
N MET A 509 -12.73 27.13 10.75
CA MET A 509 -12.43 26.11 9.77
C MET A 509 -12.54 24.70 10.37
N GLY A 510 -12.14 24.51 11.62
CA GLY A 510 -12.30 23.25 12.35
C GLY A 510 -13.74 22.93 12.76
N ALA A 511 -14.52 23.96 13.13
CA ALA A 511 -15.89 23.77 13.62
C ALA A 511 -16.96 23.62 12.52
N LEU A 512 -16.70 24.11 11.30
CA LEU A 512 -17.69 24.14 10.22
C LEU A 512 -17.80 22.84 9.42
N PRO A 513 -16.69 22.17 9.01
CA PRO A 513 -16.77 20.91 8.28
C PRO A 513 -17.22 19.78 9.19
N LYS A 514 -17.80 18.75 8.59
CA LYS A 514 -18.16 17.51 9.30
C LYS A 514 -16.89 16.70 9.66
N ARG A 515 -15.85 16.81 8.85
CA ARG A 515 -14.58 16.10 9.01
C ARG A 515 -13.40 16.93 8.49
N ILE A 516 -12.25 16.74 9.10
CA ILE A 516 -10.99 17.34 8.69
C ILE A 516 -10.04 16.21 8.31
N VAL A 517 -9.40 16.35 7.16
CA VAL A 517 -8.33 15.47 6.70
C VAL A 517 -7.02 16.23 6.75
N VAL A 518 -5.99 15.59 7.26
CA VAL A 518 -4.60 16.08 7.24
C VAL A 518 -3.71 15.02 6.61
N HIS A 519 -2.60 15.45 6.05
CA HIS A 519 -1.72 14.55 5.30
C HIS A 519 -0.41 14.23 6.03
N SER A 520 -0.17 14.84 7.19
CA SER A 520 1.03 14.58 8.01
C SER A 520 0.73 14.69 9.50
N ASP A 521 1.50 14.00 10.33
CA ASP A 521 1.45 14.10 11.79
C ASP A 521 1.61 15.55 12.27
N ARG A 522 2.49 16.31 11.62
CA ARG A 522 2.75 17.71 11.94
C ARG A 522 1.53 18.59 11.70
N SER A 523 0.84 18.40 10.56
CA SER A 523 -0.43 19.08 10.30
C SER A 523 -1.52 18.66 11.29
N GLY A 524 -1.59 17.39 11.65
CA GLY A 524 -2.49 16.85 12.67
C GLY A 524 -2.25 17.48 14.03
N PHE A 525 -1.01 17.56 14.47
CA PHE A 525 -0.63 18.23 15.72
C PHE A 525 -1.13 19.69 15.77
N TRP A 526 -0.91 20.47 14.71
CA TRP A 526 -1.34 21.86 14.66
C TRP A 526 -2.87 22.01 14.63
N VAL A 527 -3.58 21.16 13.88
CA VAL A 527 -5.04 21.16 13.89
C VAL A 527 -5.56 20.88 15.29
N ASN A 528 -5.04 19.87 15.97
CA ASN A 528 -5.42 19.53 17.34
C ASN A 528 -5.18 20.66 18.34
N LEU A 529 -3.99 21.29 18.27
CA LEU A 529 -3.64 22.41 19.15
C LEU A 529 -4.57 23.61 18.95
N LEU A 530 -5.00 23.86 17.71
CA LEU A 530 -5.77 25.05 17.35
C LEU A 530 -7.29 24.85 17.45
N THR A 531 -7.80 23.64 17.22
CA THR A 531 -9.24 23.35 17.19
C THR A 531 -9.74 22.63 18.44
N ARG A 532 -8.88 21.92 19.17
CA ARG A 532 -9.21 21.03 20.30
C ARG A 532 -10.21 19.92 19.96
N GLU A 533 -10.42 19.61 18.67
CA GLU A 533 -11.36 18.61 18.20
C GLU A 533 -10.64 17.42 17.52
N MET A 534 -10.16 16.48 18.35
CA MET A 534 -9.48 15.27 17.86
C MET A 534 -10.41 14.32 17.09
N SER A 535 -11.66 14.19 17.52
CA SER A 535 -12.58 13.16 17.01
C SER A 535 -13.00 13.32 15.53
N ARG A 536 -12.73 14.48 14.93
CA ARG A 536 -13.07 14.80 13.53
C ARG A 536 -11.87 14.87 12.60
N VAL A 537 -10.66 14.71 13.15
CA VAL A 537 -9.42 14.78 12.38
C VAL A 537 -9.02 13.37 11.98
N ASP A 538 -8.78 13.18 10.70
CA ASP A 538 -8.26 11.94 10.16
C ASP A 538 -6.99 12.23 9.35
N GLN A 539 -5.98 11.38 9.53
CA GLN A 539 -4.75 11.47 8.78
C GLN A 539 -4.82 10.51 7.59
N ILE A 540 -4.83 11.09 6.39
CA ILE A 540 -4.78 10.34 5.14
C ILE A 540 -3.50 10.73 4.41
N PRO A 541 -2.61 9.79 4.05
CA PRO A 541 -1.40 10.12 3.29
C PRO A 541 -1.75 10.71 1.92
N LEU A 542 -0.79 11.41 1.29
CA LEU A 542 -0.93 11.77 -0.11
C LEU A 542 -1.00 10.49 -0.95
N VAL A 543 -2.01 10.46 -1.83
CA VAL A 543 -2.17 9.36 -2.78
C VAL A 543 -1.18 9.47 -3.94
N LEU A 544 -1.03 8.41 -4.69
CA LEU A 544 -0.20 8.40 -5.89
C LEU A 544 -0.70 9.43 -6.90
N MET A 545 0.23 10.17 -7.45
CA MET A 545 -0.01 11.12 -8.53
C MET A 545 0.83 10.74 -9.74
N PRO A 546 0.23 10.65 -10.94
CA PRO A 546 1.00 10.39 -12.15
C PRO A 546 1.94 11.56 -12.47
N LEU A 547 3.04 11.25 -13.12
CA LEU A 547 3.93 12.26 -13.69
C LEU A 547 3.31 12.82 -14.98
N GLU A 548 3.38 14.14 -15.15
CA GLU A 548 2.90 14.79 -16.36
C GLU A 548 3.72 14.37 -17.57
N ASN A 549 3.04 14.12 -18.68
CA ASN A 549 3.64 13.77 -19.99
C ASN A 549 4.61 12.57 -19.94
N ALA A 550 4.49 11.71 -18.93
CA ALA A 550 5.36 10.56 -18.75
C ALA A 550 4.55 9.29 -18.45
N THR A 551 4.96 8.22 -19.07
CA THR A 551 4.46 6.86 -18.77
C THR A 551 5.65 6.00 -18.40
N PRO A 552 5.61 5.26 -17.28
CA PRO A 552 6.68 4.34 -16.94
C PRO A 552 6.89 3.32 -18.06
N PRO A 553 8.13 3.11 -18.51
CA PRO A 553 8.43 2.11 -19.54
C PRO A 553 8.04 0.72 -19.06
N ARG A 554 7.48 -0.09 -19.96
CA ARG A 554 7.01 -1.45 -19.69
C ARG A 554 8.11 -2.49 -19.86
N SER A 555 9.16 -2.14 -20.61
CA SER A 555 10.30 -3.00 -20.87
C SER A 555 11.62 -2.23 -20.85
N ASP A 556 12.72 -2.96 -20.70
CA ASP A 556 14.07 -2.38 -20.78
C ASP A 556 14.33 -1.71 -22.14
N GLU A 557 13.76 -2.25 -23.24
CA GLU A 557 13.91 -1.64 -24.57
C GLU A 557 13.16 -0.30 -24.67
N GLU A 558 11.95 -0.20 -24.14
CA GLU A 558 11.23 1.09 -24.06
C GLU A 558 12.02 2.11 -23.23
N LYS A 559 12.62 1.67 -22.12
CA LYS A 559 13.47 2.52 -21.28
C LYS A 559 14.71 3.01 -22.03
N ARG A 560 15.41 2.12 -22.76
CA ARG A 560 16.55 2.50 -23.61
C ARG A 560 16.13 3.46 -24.72
N ALA A 561 15.00 3.20 -25.38
CA ALA A 561 14.47 4.09 -26.42
C ALA A 561 14.18 5.50 -25.87
N LEU A 562 13.60 5.60 -24.66
CA LEU A 562 13.37 6.86 -23.98
C LEU A 562 14.69 7.56 -23.61
N ARG A 563 15.69 6.82 -23.13
CA ARG A 563 17.03 7.36 -22.86
C ARG A 563 17.69 7.93 -24.12
N ARG A 564 17.62 7.22 -25.26
CA ARG A 564 18.11 7.73 -26.56
C ARG A 564 17.40 9.03 -26.93
N LYS A 565 16.07 9.09 -26.81
CA LYS A 565 15.27 10.30 -27.08
C LYS A 565 15.74 11.50 -26.24
N LEU A 566 16.05 11.27 -24.98
CA LEU A 566 16.47 12.31 -24.03
C LEU A 566 17.98 12.61 -24.07
N GLY A 567 18.76 11.93 -24.92
CA GLY A 567 20.22 12.04 -24.96
C GLY A 567 20.87 11.60 -23.63
N LEU A 568 20.36 10.51 -23.03
CA LEU A 568 20.88 9.87 -21.82
C LEU A 568 21.61 8.58 -22.19
N PRO A 569 22.64 8.15 -21.43
CA PRO A 569 23.33 6.88 -21.67
C PRO A 569 22.38 5.71 -21.42
N GLU A 570 22.46 4.69 -22.28
CA GLU A 570 21.58 3.52 -22.22
C GLU A 570 21.92 2.56 -21.08
N ASP A 571 23.22 2.34 -20.83
CA ASP A 571 23.75 1.29 -19.95
C ASP A 571 24.33 1.81 -18.63
N ARG A 572 24.27 3.14 -18.39
CA ARG A 572 24.74 3.74 -17.16
C ARG A 572 23.61 3.85 -16.14
N PHE A 573 23.93 3.67 -14.84
CA PHE A 573 22.97 3.93 -13.78
C PHE A 573 22.67 5.43 -13.69
N ILE A 574 21.39 5.81 -13.64
CA ILE A 574 20.96 7.20 -13.67
C ILE A 574 20.19 7.54 -12.41
N PHE A 575 20.74 8.49 -11.66
CA PHE A 575 20.02 9.17 -10.58
C PHE A 575 19.30 10.39 -11.10
N VAL A 576 18.09 10.67 -10.63
CA VAL A 576 17.39 11.92 -10.90
C VAL A 576 17.02 12.62 -9.61
N SER A 577 17.29 13.94 -9.54
CA SER A 577 16.78 14.78 -8.45
C SER A 577 15.84 15.83 -9.06
N PRO A 578 14.50 15.60 -8.97
CA PRO A 578 13.54 16.41 -9.70
C PRO A 578 12.94 17.55 -8.88
N GLY A 579 12.47 18.58 -9.57
CA GLY A 579 11.66 19.68 -9.05
C GLY A 579 12.33 21.05 -9.13
N PHE A 580 11.66 22.07 -8.57
CA PHE A 580 12.15 23.45 -8.58
C PHE A 580 13.53 23.61 -7.94
N PHE A 581 14.37 24.47 -8.49
CA PHE A 581 15.70 24.76 -7.94
C PHE A 581 15.57 25.68 -6.72
N PHE A 582 15.53 25.05 -5.52
CA PHE A 582 15.54 25.72 -4.22
C PHE A 582 16.68 25.20 -3.37
N ARG A 583 17.30 26.03 -2.51
CA ARG A 583 18.36 25.63 -1.56
C ARG A 583 17.94 24.46 -0.67
N ARG A 584 16.68 24.44 -0.20
CA ARG A 584 16.16 23.36 0.65
C ARG A 584 16.17 21.98 -0.03
N LYS A 585 16.34 21.92 -1.38
CA LYS A 585 16.50 20.66 -2.12
C LYS A 585 17.93 20.12 -2.14
N ARG A 586 18.88 20.95 -1.68
CA ARG A 586 20.27 20.55 -1.43
C ARG A 586 20.94 19.86 -2.63
N PHE A 587 20.73 20.42 -3.85
CA PHE A 587 21.33 19.86 -5.07
C PHE A 587 22.86 19.85 -5.03
N LEU A 588 23.51 20.83 -4.37
CA LEU A 588 24.96 20.86 -4.24
C LEU A 588 25.50 19.65 -3.44
N GLU A 589 24.78 19.25 -2.40
CA GLU A 589 25.10 18.07 -1.63
C GLU A 589 24.86 16.77 -2.43
N VAL A 590 23.78 16.73 -3.24
CA VAL A 590 23.53 15.59 -4.15
C VAL A 590 24.67 15.45 -5.15
N LEU A 591 25.11 16.56 -5.77
CA LEU A 591 26.23 16.56 -6.70
C LEU A 591 27.56 16.17 -6.01
N SER A 592 27.77 16.62 -4.77
CA SER A 592 28.96 16.27 -4.00
C SER A 592 29.01 14.78 -3.60
N ALA A 593 27.85 14.12 -3.51
CA ALA A 593 27.73 12.69 -3.17
C ALA A 593 27.75 11.78 -4.40
N ALA A 594 27.64 12.34 -5.61
CA ALA A 594 27.47 11.61 -6.85
C ALA A 594 28.62 10.61 -7.13
N PRO A 595 28.33 9.32 -7.37
CA PRO A 595 29.34 8.35 -7.78
C PRO A 595 29.83 8.69 -9.20
N PRO A 596 31.14 8.53 -9.49
CA PRO A 596 31.71 8.91 -10.79
C PRO A 596 31.23 8.03 -11.95
N ASP A 597 30.83 6.81 -11.66
CA ASP A 597 30.35 5.80 -12.60
C ASP A 597 28.84 5.93 -12.95
N ALA A 598 28.09 6.73 -12.20
CA ALA A 598 26.68 6.99 -12.44
C ALA A 598 26.45 8.39 -13.06
N LEU A 599 25.33 8.59 -13.73
CA LEU A 599 24.87 9.91 -14.19
C LEU A 599 23.90 10.50 -13.16
N VAL A 600 24.05 11.77 -12.83
CA VAL A 600 23.07 12.53 -12.03
C VAL A 600 22.35 13.52 -12.95
N VAL A 601 21.03 13.40 -12.99
CA VAL A 601 20.14 14.33 -13.73
C VAL A 601 19.46 15.25 -12.71
N LEU A 602 19.71 16.54 -12.78
CA LEU A 602 18.91 17.55 -12.09
C LEU A 602 17.82 18.01 -13.05
N SER A 603 16.56 17.70 -12.77
CA SER A 603 15.46 17.97 -13.71
C SER A 603 14.35 18.78 -13.05
N GLY A 604 14.07 19.98 -13.60
CA GLY A 604 13.05 20.84 -13.01
C GLY A 604 13.01 22.20 -13.67
N THR A 605 12.72 23.25 -12.89
CA THR A 605 12.71 24.61 -13.40
C THR A 605 13.25 25.60 -12.36
N LYS A 606 13.71 26.75 -12.84
CA LYS A 606 14.12 27.85 -11.98
C LYS A 606 12.97 28.29 -11.09
N SER A 607 13.28 28.64 -9.85
CA SER A 607 12.30 29.11 -8.88
C SER A 607 12.31 30.62 -8.77
N ASP A 608 11.14 31.25 -8.86
CA ASP A 608 10.98 32.68 -8.57
C ASP A 608 11.26 33.03 -7.10
N TRP A 609 11.22 32.02 -6.20
CA TRP A 609 11.47 32.19 -4.77
C TRP A 609 12.96 32.15 -4.42
N ASP A 610 13.80 31.54 -5.26
CA ASP A 610 15.26 31.44 -5.07
C ASP A 610 15.98 31.49 -6.43
N PRO A 611 15.88 32.61 -7.15
CA PRO A 611 16.33 32.69 -8.55
C PRO A 611 17.84 32.52 -8.71
N ARG A 612 18.65 32.77 -7.66
CA ARG A 612 20.11 32.67 -7.72
C ARG A 612 20.63 31.24 -7.53
N TYR A 613 19.84 30.36 -6.95
CA TYR A 613 20.32 29.01 -6.63
C TYR A 613 20.59 28.17 -7.87
N PHE A 614 19.84 28.38 -8.94
CA PHE A 614 20.12 27.72 -10.22
C PHE A 614 21.51 28.08 -10.75
N ASP A 615 21.88 29.37 -10.71
CA ASP A 615 23.17 29.85 -11.18
C ASP A 615 24.30 29.34 -10.28
N GLU A 616 24.08 29.23 -8.97
CA GLU A 616 25.04 28.62 -8.05
C GLU A 616 25.28 27.14 -8.35
N VAL A 617 24.22 26.37 -8.66
CA VAL A 617 24.33 24.94 -9.02
C VAL A 617 25.10 24.77 -10.33
N THR A 618 24.78 25.58 -11.35
CA THR A 618 25.49 25.50 -12.64
C THR A 618 26.95 25.94 -12.54
N SER A 619 27.26 26.98 -11.74
CA SER A 619 28.62 27.39 -11.44
C SER A 619 29.41 26.29 -10.71
N PHE A 620 28.82 25.66 -9.73
CA PHE A 620 29.42 24.54 -9.00
C PHE A 620 29.79 23.37 -9.92
N ILE A 621 28.91 23.02 -10.89
CA ILE A 621 29.17 21.98 -11.87
C ILE A 621 30.38 22.35 -12.73
N ALA A 622 30.42 23.60 -13.22
CA ALA A 622 31.50 24.08 -14.07
C ALA A 622 32.85 24.18 -13.34
N GLU A 623 32.87 24.74 -12.12
CA GLU A 623 34.07 24.90 -11.29
C GLU A 623 34.68 23.55 -10.90
N ARG A 624 33.88 22.52 -10.70
CA ARG A 624 34.34 21.19 -10.35
C ARG A 624 34.57 20.25 -11.55
N GLY A 625 34.25 20.69 -12.74
CA GLY A 625 34.39 19.90 -13.96
C GLY A 625 33.59 18.58 -13.91
N LEU A 626 32.35 18.61 -13.40
CA LEU A 626 31.53 17.43 -13.26
C LEU A 626 30.94 16.99 -14.61
N GLU A 627 31.58 15.99 -15.24
CA GLU A 627 31.13 15.45 -16.55
C GLU A 627 29.97 14.46 -16.43
N ASN A 628 29.71 13.93 -15.22
CA ASN A 628 28.66 12.97 -14.94
C ASN A 628 27.35 13.63 -14.44
N VAL A 629 27.10 14.88 -14.85
CA VAL A 629 25.90 15.63 -14.47
C VAL A 629 25.20 16.17 -15.71
N LYS A 630 23.88 16.03 -15.74
CA LYS A 630 23.01 16.67 -16.74
C LYS A 630 22.00 17.56 -16.03
N VAL A 631 21.87 18.80 -16.47
CA VAL A 631 20.83 19.73 -16.01
C VAL A 631 19.75 19.85 -17.07
N ASN A 632 18.50 19.60 -16.68
CA ASN A 632 17.31 19.85 -17.47
C ASN A 632 16.46 20.91 -16.76
N ASP A 633 16.32 22.09 -17.34
CA ASP A 633 15.54 23.21 -16.79
C ASP A 633 14.14 23.35 -17.41
N GLU A 634 13.74 22.37 -18.23
CA GLU A 634 12.41 22.29 -18.84
C GLU A 634 11.48 21.44 -17.96
N PHE A 635 10.51 22.09 -17.32
CA PHE A 635 9.52 21.39 -16.49
C PHE A 635 8.69 20.36 -17.29
N ALA A 636 8.38 20.67 -18.54
CA ALA A 636 7.56 19.81 -19.41
C ALA A 636 8.16 18.43 -19.66
N THR A 637 9.50 18.29 -19.62
CA THR A 637 10.21 17.02 -19.82
C THR A 637 10.67 16.37 -18.52
N MET A 638 10.40 17.00 -17.36
CA MET A 638 10.81 16.47 -16.06
C MET A 638 10.29 15.05 -15.83
N GLY A 639 9.03 14.79 -16.14
CA GLY A 639 8.44 13.47 -16.00
C GLY A 639 9.14 12.39 -16.80
N GLU A 640 9.50 12.68 -18.05
CA GLU A 640 10.24 11.76 -18.92
C GLU A 640 11.63 11.44 -18.35
N HIS A 641 12.34 12.44 -17.79
CA HIS A 641 13.63 12.22 -17.15
C HIS A 641 13.50 11.34 -15.90
N VAL A 642 12.43 11.51 -15.10
CA VAL A 642 12.17 10.66 -13.95
C VAL A 642 11.99 9.21 -14.37
N VAL A 643 11.06 8.92 -15.31
CA VAL A 643 10.78 7.52 -15.71
C VAL A 643 11.91 6.87 -16.52
N ALA A 644 12.82 7.67 -17.12
CA ALA A 644 14.03 7.18 -17.76
C ALA A 644 15.16 6.81 -16.79
N SER A 645 15.08 7.26 -15.54
CA SER A 645 16.12 7.06 -14.52
C SER A 645 15.96 5.73 -13.78
N ASP A 646 16.93 5.40 -12.93
CA ASP A 646 16.94 4.18 -12.13
C ASP A 646 16.59 4.46 -10.67
N CYS A 647 16.96 5.63 -10.13
CA CYS A 647 16.72 6.00 -8.75
C CYS A 647 16.44 7.49 -8.62
N VAL A 648 15.50 7.84 -7.75
CA VAL A 648 15.17 9.24 -7.42
C VAL A 648 15.92 9.66 -6.16
N VAL A 649 16.51 10.85 -6.14
CA VAL A 649 17.19 11.41 -4.96
C VAL A 649 16.42 12.61 -4.43
N LEU A 650 15.88 12.49 -3.23
CA LEU A 650 15.10 13.51 -2.53
C LEU A 650 15.80 13.90 -1.21
N PHE A 651 16.94 14.57 -1.33
CA PHE A 651 17.79 14.92 -0.19
C PHE A 651 17.48 16.34 0.29
N TYR A 652 16.33 16.54 0.93
CA TYR A 652 15.80 17.85 1.31
C TYR A 652 16.19 18.25 2.74
N GLU A 653 16.28 19.55 2.97
CA GLU A 653 16.51 20.12 4.31
C GLU A 653 15.27 19.97 5.19
N ASP A 654 14.09 20.27 4.65
CA ASP A 654 12.79 20.14 5.31
C ASP A 654 11.68 19.97 4.29
N MET A 655 10.65 19.21 4.64
CA MET A 655 9.45 18.98 3.82
C MET A 655 8.32 18.43 4.68
N PHE A 656 7.08 18.88 4.44
CA PHE A 656 5.89 18.32 5.07
C PHE A 656 5.44 17.05 4.37
N GLN A 657 5.29 17.18 3.07
CA GLN A 657 4.94 16.10 2.15
C GLN A 657 5.50 16.41 0.77
N SER A 658 5.76 15.38 0.00
CA SER A 658 6.35 15.53 -1.32
C SER A 658 5.48 14.84 -2.38
N ALA A 659 4.88 15.65 -3.24
CA ALA A 659 4.25 15.16 -4.45
C ALA A 659 5.23 14.33 -5.30
N ILE A 660 6.48 14.77 -5.39
CA ILE A 660 7.54 14.07 -6.13
C ILE A 660 7.81 12.68 -5.53
N ALA A 661 7.71 12.52 -4.19
CA ALA A 661 7.88 11.19 -3.58
C ALA A 661 6.76 10.23 -4.01
N THR A 662 5.50 10.70 -4.06
CA THR A 662 4.39 9.86 -4.58
C THR A 662 4.55 9.57 -6.07
N GLN A 663 5.07 10.52 -6.85
CA GLN A 663 5.34 10.34 -8.27
C GLN A 663 6.49 9.35 -8.53
N ALA A 664 7.54 9.33 -7.69
CA ALA A 664 8.59 8.32 -7.75
C ALA A 664 8.03 6.91 -7.48
N VAL A 665 7.18 6.78 -6.47
CA VAL A 665 6.48 5.52 -6.16
C VAL A 665 5.54 5.12 -7.31
N TRP A 666 4.80 6.07 -7.88
CA TRP A 666 3.96 5.82 -9.06
C TRP A 666 4.77 5.31 -10.25
N ALA A 667 5.95 5.90 -10.50
CA ALA A 667 6.87 5.47 -11.55
C ALA A 667 7.53 4.11 -11.26
N GLY A 668 7.35 3.56 -10.06
CA GLY A 668 7.96 2.30 -9.63
C GLY A 668 9.46 2.41 -9.36
N LEU A 669 9.98 3.59 -9.04
CA LEU A 669 11.40 3.84 -8.85
C LEU A 669 11.80 3.83 -7.36
N PRO A 670 12.88 3.14 -7.00
CA PRO A 670 13.51 3.32 -5.70
C PRO A 670 13.93 4.78 -5.49
N ALA A 671 13.98 5.22 -4.23
CA ALA A 671 14.45 6.55 -3.93
C ALA A 671 15.39 6.58 -2.72
N ILE A 672 16.21 7.64 -2.66
CA ILE A 672 17.03 7.97 -1.50
C ILE A 672 16.45 9.23 -0.88
N TYR A 673 16.10 9.15 0.39
CA TYR A 673 15.43 10.20 1.14
C TYR A 673 16.34 10.80 2.21
N SER A 674 16.21 12.10 2.50
CA SER A 674 16.73 12.65 3.75
C SER A 674 15.95 12.12 4.95
N ASP A 675 16.61 12.05 6.12
CA ASP A 675 16.00 11.63 7.38
C ASP A 675 15.14 12.74 8.00
N ILE A 676 14.01 13.05 7.37
CA ILE A 676 13.06 14.06 7.82
C ILE A 676 11.64 13.48 7.94
N PRO A 677 10.78 14.04 8.80
CA PRO A 677 9.42 13.52 9.02
C PRO A 677 8.58 13.38 7.75
N GLY A 678 8.71 14.30 6.78
CA GLY A 678 7.97 14.28 5.52
C GLY A 678 8.20 13.05 4.65
N PHE A 679 9.26 12.28 4.92
CA PHE A 679 9.57 11.04 4.20
C PHE A 679 9.37 9.76 5.01
N HIS A 680 8.88 9.84 6.26
CA HIS A 680 8.70 8.64 7.11
C HIS A 680 7.81 7.57 6.44
N LEU A 681 6.79 8.00 5.72
CA LEU A 681 5.90 7.11 4.95
C LEU A 681 6.64 6.24 3.92
N TYR A 682 7.73 6.75 3.36
CA TYR A 682 8.45 6.15 2.22
C TYR A 682 9.69 5.34 2.63
N ARG A 683 10.08 5.38 3.92
CA ARG A 683 11.30 4.73 4.43
C ARG A 683 11.38 3.24 4.12
N GLY A 684 10.25 2.54 4.16
CA GLY A 684 10.18 1.11 3.85
C GLY A 684 10.46 0.76 2.38
N ALA A 685 10.45 1.75 1.48
CA ALA A 685 10.62 1.57 0.03
C ALA A 685 11.78 2.40 -0.53
N GLY A 686 12.76 2.80 0.30
CA GLY A 686 13.93 3.56 -0.12
C GLY A 686 15.06 3.49 0.90
N LEU A 687 16.18 4.11 0.56
CA LEU A 687 17.29 4.32 1.47
C LEU A 687 17.18 5.70 2.13
N VAL A 688 17.73 5.84 3.35
CA VAL A 688 17.68 7.08 4.11
C VAL A 688 19.09 7.59 4.38
N ALA A 689 19.32 8.89 4.21
CA ALA A 689 20.59 9.55 4.46
C ALA A 689 20.39 10.80 5.31
N ARG A 690 21.26 11.01 6.31
CA ARG A 690 21.25 12.16 7.23
C ARG A 690 22.21 13.27 6.81
N ASP A 691 23.28 12.88 6.14
CA ASP A 691 24.33 13.77 5.66
C ASP A 691 24.84 13.35 4.28
N THR A 692 25.76 14.17 3.71
CA THR A 692 26.31 13.92 2.37
C THR A 692 27.16 12.63 2.32
N ALA A 693 27.78 12.21 3.41
CA ALA A 693 28.56 10.98 3.45
C ALA A 693 27.64 9.74 3.44
N GLU A 694 26.55 9.76 4.20
CA GLU A 694 25.52 8.73 4.13
C GLU A 694 24.82 8.71 2.76
N LEU A 695 24.56 9.89 2.17
CA LEU A 695 24.01 9.97 0.82
C LEU A 695 24.92 9.30 -0.21
N ALA A 696 26.23 9.57 -0.14
CA ALA A 696 27.19 8.93 -1.03
C ALA A 696 27.28 7.41 -0.84
N ARG A 697 27.10 6.90 0.39
CA ARG A 697 26.99 5.44 0.65
C ARG A 697 25.70 4.88 0.04
N ALA A 698 24.56 5.52 0.29
CA ALA A 698 23.27 5.10 -0.22
C ALA A 698 23.22 5.09 -1.76
N MET A 699 23.87 6.08 -2.42
CA MET A 699 23.97 6.13 -3.88
C MET A 699 24.83 4.99 -4.45
N ARG A 700 25.80 4.45 -3.70
CA ARG A 700 26.52 3.23 -4.10
C ARG A 700 25.71 1.96 -3.79
N GLU A 701 25.12 1.88 -2.60
CA GLU A 701 24.36 0.72 -2.14
C GLU A 701 23.15 0.41 -3.04
N VAL A 702 22.44 1.45 -3.52
CA VAL A 702 21.27 1.24 -4.40
C VAL A 702 21.63 0.67 -5.77
N GLN A 703 22.89 0.79 -6.21
CA GLN A 703 23.37 0.21 -7.48
C GLN A 703 23.66 -1.29 -7.37
N GLU A 704 23.75 -1.84 -6.16
CA GLU A 704 23.92 -3.27 -5.96
C GLU A 704 22.66 -4.03 -6.37
N PRO A 705 22.77 -5.08 -7.23
CA PRO A 705 21.60 -5.75 -7.82
C PRO A 705 20.60 -6.27 -6.78
N GLU A 706 21.05 -6.82 -5.67
CA GLU A 706 20.17 -7.34 -4.61
C GLU A 706 19.42 -6.22 -3.90
N THR A 707 20.11 -5.13 -3.54
CA THR A 707 19.51 -3.94 -2.92
C THR A 707 18.49 -3.31 -3.87
N TYR A 708 18.85 -3.12 -5.14
CA TYR A 708 17.98 -2.56 -6.14
C TYR A 708 16.69 -3.40 -6.31
N ALA A 709 16.84 -4.71 -6.47
CA ALA A 709 15.70 -5.63 -6.61
C ALA A 709 14.80 -5.61 -5.37
N ARG A 710 15.39 -5.60 -4.16
CA ARG A 710 14.65 -5.48 -2.91
C ARG A 710 13.84 -4.19 -2.85
N LEU A 711 14.46 -3.04 -3.13
CA LEU A 711 13.79 -1.74 -3.11
C LEU A 711 12.70 -1.64 -4.16
N ARG A 712 12.91 -2.16 -5.37
CA ARG A 712 11.88 -2.24 -6.41
C ARG A 712 10.64 -3.00 -5.94
N ARG A 713 10.81 -4.13 -5.25
CA ARG A 713 9.70 -4.88 -4.65
C ARG A 713 8.94 -4.04 -3.62
N GLN A 714 9.67 -3.37 -2.72
CA GLN A 714 9.08 -2.52 -1.68
C GLN A 714 8.33 -1.32 -2.25
N VAL A 715 8.86 -0.69 -3.30
CA VAL A 715 8.15 0.37 -4.05
C VAL A 715 6.85 -0.16 -4.66
N GLY A 716 6.87 -1.38 -5.23
CA GLY A 716 5.66 -2.02 -5.77
C GLY A 716 4.58 -2.21 -4.71
N ILE A 717 4.95 -2.58 -3.47
CA ILE A 717 4.03 -2.68 -2.34
C ILE A 717 3.49 -1.29 -1.96
N LEU A 718 4.37 -0.30 -1.77
CA LEU A 718 3.98 1.06 -1.40
C LEU A 718 3.08 1.70 -2.46
N ARG A 719 3.32 1.43 -3.75
CA ARG A 719 2.46 1.88 -4.85
C ARG A 719 1.02 1.41 -4.68
N ARG A 720 0.80 0.16 -4.29
CA ARG A 720 -0.53 -0.38 -4.01
C ARG A 720 -1.14 0.22 -2.74
N MET A 721 -0.33 0.43 -1.71
CA MET A 721 -0.79 1.03 -0.46
C MET A 721 -1.24 2.48 -0.63
N LEU A 722 -0.65 3.24 -1.57
CA LEU A 722 -0.97 4.63 -1.84
C LEU A 722 -1.97 4.83 -2.99
N ASP A 723 -2.61 3.75 -3.44
CA ASP A 723 -3.60 3.81 -4.52
C ASP A 723 -4.72 4.82 -4.23
N PRO A 724 -5.04 5.74 -5.16
CA PRO A 724 -6.10 6.73 -4.98
C PRO A 724 -7.48 6.13 -4.68
N GLU A 725 -7.83 4.99 -5.29
CA GLU A 725 -9.10 4.32 -5.03
C GLU A 725 -9.22 3.88 -3.58
N ARG A 726 -8.14 3.32 -3.02
CA ARG A 726 -8.11 2.88 -1.63
C ARG A 726 -8.40 4.03 -0.66
N PHE A 727 -7.70 5.15 -0.80
CA PHE A 727 -7.86 6.27 0.13
C PHE A 727 -9.05 7.16 -0.15
N ALA A 728 -9.55 7.23 -1.39
CA ALA A 728 -10.77 7.96 -1.70
C ALA A 728 -11.98 7.45 -0.90
N ALA A 729 -12.08 6.13 -0.67
CA ALA A 729 -13.11 5.56 0.20
C ALA A 729 -12.99 6.09 1.64
N ARG A 730 -11.77 6.28 2.16
CA ARG A 730 -11.53 6.78 3.51
C ARG A 730 -12.02 8.22 3.70
N TYR A 731 -12.01 9.07 2.67
CA TYR A 731 -12.56 10.43 2.73
C TYR A 731 -14.04 10.48 3.07
N LEU A 732 -14.79 9.43 2.75
CA LEU A 732 -16.25 9.38 2.92
C LEU A 732 -16.70 8.71 4.22
N VAL A 733 -15.76 8.16 5.00
CA VAL A 733 -16.04 7.53 6.30
C VAL A 733 -16.69 8.54 7.25
N GLY A 734 -17.80 8.16 7.90
CA GLY A 734 -18.48 9.00 8.89
C GLY A 734 -19.27 10.20 8.32
N LEU A 735 -19.47 10.27 6.99
CA LEU A 735 -20.30 11.33 6.37
C LEU A 735 -21.80 11.02 6.39
N GLU A 736 -22.19 9.91 6.95
CA GLU A 736 -23.62 9.53 7.06
C GLU A 736 -24.42 10.38 8.03
#